data_dc2f85416d91f510d328e8e488718bcb
#
_entry.id   dc2f85416d91f510d328e8e488718bcb
#
_cell.length_a   1.000
_cell.length_b   1.000
_cell.length_c   1.000
_cell.angle_alpha   90.00
_cell.angle_beta   90.00
_cell.angle_gamma   90.00
#
_symmetry.space_group_name_H-M   'P 1'
#
loop_
_entity.id
_entity.type
_entity.pdbx_description
1 polymer ?
#
loop_
_entity_poly.entity_id
_entity_poly.type
_entity_poly.pdbx_seq_one_letter_code
_entity_poly.pdbx_strand_id
1 'polypeptide(L)'
;MVKRKSQLDNIIQLLIPPSLVLLLVVTVIELFYGVGKVMSVIIDIFDIYVVIIFAIDLYYRWFETPQFWPYVKKHSLDIIATIPFNLIFWGIQGLVLIKALRGVRLLARIAKFTRYGRLLRLLRFGARAPRFLRVRKHIKKGKIRKVQPHEKQLKKTISFKVILLITINSIMGTGIWFLTSAGAKYAGPASLVSWGILSLISVYIAMCFAELTSMFPKAGGVYEFAKQAYGRFWSFVIGWTTSIAGSVTIAMLLLGALQYLIPIKYSFVYVPIAIALIILFSYVAFRGMQTSTYMLVTFAIITLTAVTAIIIPGFINFDPSNFDPFFVFPTMSILLAIFFIAETFFGWESAIFLSAETKNPTKVMPKALIYGTVVIALLSFLLAATAMGSIPWAEYADSVAPLRDLGAVHFGAVGGVIFAILIFISVIGATAGWIVTAPRLLMSIAEDKLFFSQFAKIHPKHKSPYVSIIFQVLVVSILVIIGAGSYETLLHLLIPLILVVYSAVMLSVVILRFKKPNVIRPYKVIFGKIGPLVTVLFMIFLLYMFIHETHSAWDLLRVSGGLMAFGIPAYFAIELFYDKKYVTLRRNLIAKLSHYYHKLPLPKPTFNRILSYVGPFKKTTRILAYNFSMGSFTQRIVKDKIPFKHIDIANQSKEEIKIFKEKVSSKKSIETHLLRTLKVPHLKKVDVFISFNGLGHAQNVEKFVNQVKKILNSKGKFCFYSRSSFLNVSPNAVLVQNKKKMLEIFKKEKMDVTYRKKKRFYKTEIFIYGRKK
;
A
#
# COMPACT_ATOMS: atom_id res chain seq x y z
N MET A 1 -13.70 1.94 -44.51
CA MET A 1 -12.98 2.85 -43.63
C MET A 1 -13.52 2.87 -42.19
N VAL A 2 -14.80 3.02 -41.93
CA VAL A 2 -15.39 3.08 -40.58
C VAL A 2 -15.09 1.86 -39.67
N LYS A 3 -15.03 0.63 -40.23
CA LYS A 3 -14.72 -0.60 -39.48
C LYS A 3 -13.26 -0.69 -39.01
N ARG A 4 -12.29 -0.22 -39.79
CA ARG A 4 -10.86 -0.14 -39.45
C ARG A 4 -10.62 0.96 -38.38
N LYS A 5 -11.35 2.08 -38.49
CA LYS A 5 -11.30 3.20 -37.56
C LYS A 5 -11.65 2.76 -36.11
N SER A 6 -12.69 1.94 -35.93
CA SER A 6 -13.08 1.48 -34.57
C SER A 6 -12.10 0.50 -33.94
N GLN A 7 -11.26 -0.18 -34.72
CA GLN A 7 -10.27 -1.13 -34.20
C GLN A 7 -9.04 -0.41 -33.65
N LEU A 8 -8.50 0.53 -34.40
CA LEU A 8 -7.34 1.33 -33.99
C LEU A 8 -7.68 2.20 -32.78
N ASP A 9 -8.84 2.85 -32.76
CA ASP A 9 -9.30 3.64 -31.61
C ASP A 9 -9.38 2.80 -30.33
N ASN A 10 -9.91 1.57 -30.39
CA ASN A 10 -9.94 0.68 -29.24
C ASN A 10 -8.55 0.26 -28.73
N ILE A 11 -7.59 0.03 -29.67
CA ILE A 11 -6.20 -0.29 -29.31
C ILE A 11 -5.54 0.92 -28.66
N ILE A 12 -5.69 2.11 -29.23
CA ILE A 12 -5.14 3.35 -28.69
C ILE A 12 -5.71 3.64 -27.30
N GLN A 13 -7.03 3.56 -27.13
CA GLN A 13 -7.65 3.75 -25.81
C GLN A 13 -7.26 2.68 -24.79
N LEU A 14 -6.80 1.51 -25.20
CA LEU A 14 -6.23 0.50 -24.31
C LEU A 14 -4.78 0.83 -23.93
N LEU A 15 -4.00 1.36 -24.88
CA LEU A 15 -2.57 1.67 -24.66
C LEU A 15 -2.35 2.95 -23.84
N ILE A 16 -3.21 3.96 -23.98
CA ILE A 16 -3.06 5.25 -23.29
C ILE A 16 -2.93 5.12 -21.76
N PRO A 17 -3.82 4.40 -21.03
CA PRO A 17 -3.72 4.35 -19.57
C PRO A 17 -2.42 3.73 -19.04
N PRO A 18 -1.97 2.55 -19.52
CA PRO A 18 -0.70 1.99 -19.05
C PRO A 18 0.51 2.84 -19.47
N SER A 19 0.49 3.46 -20.66
CA SER A 19 1.55 4.38 -21.09
C SER A 19 1.63 5.62 -20.19
N LEU A 20 0.49 6.16 -19.74
CA LEU A 20 0.47 7.27 -18.76
C LEU A 20 1.01 6.86 -17.41
N VAL A 21 0.66 5.66 -16.91
CA VAL A 21 1.21 5.15 -15.65
C VAL A 21 2.72 4.97 -15.77
N LEU A 22 3.19 4.39 -16.88
CA LEU A 22 4.61 4.20 -17.12
C LEU A 22 5.35 5.54 -17.27
N LEU A 23 4.76 6.52 -17.98
CA LEU A 23 5.29 7.87 -18.08
C LEU A 23 5.42 8.53 -16.70
N LEU A 24 4.44 8.33 -15.82
CA LEU A 24 4.49 8.86 -14.47
C LEU A 24 5.58 8.18 -13.62
N VAL A 25 5.76 6.85 -13.76
CA VAL A 25 6.87 6.11 -13.13
C VAL A 25 8.21 6.68 -13.60
N VAL A 26 8.40 6.78 -14.91
CA VAL A 26 9.62 7.30 -15.51
C VAL A 26 9.91 8.73 -15.06
N THR A 27 8.88 9.60 -15.02
CA THR A 27 9.03 10.98 -14.53
C THR A 27 9.43 11.03 -13.05
N VAL A 28 8.89 10.13 -12.22
CA VAL A 28 9.28 10.03 -10.80
C VAL A 28 10.74 9.58 -10.67
N ILE A 29 11.15 8.56 -11.43
CA ILE A 29 12.54 8.09 -11.42
C ILE A 29 13.48 9.23 -11.85
N GLU A 30 13.19 9.92 -12.95
CA GLU A 30 14.02 10.98 -13.48
C GLU A 30 14.10 12.19 -12.53
N LEU A 31 12.99 12.54 -11.89
CA LEU A 31 12.90 13.71 -11.01
C LEU A 31 13.63 13.51 -9.67
N PHE A 32 13.55 12.31 -9.09
CA PHE A 32 14.02 12.05 -7.73
C PHE A 32 15.35 11.30 -7.67
N TYR A 33 15.64 10.44 -8.64
CA TYR A 33 16.87 9.59 -8.61
C TYR A 33 17.91 10.01 -9.65
N GLY A 34 17.50 10.83 -10.63
CA GLY A 34 18.34 11.11 -11.79
C GLY A 34 18.49 9.90 -12.71
N VAL A 35 19.02 10.11 -13.90
CA VAL A 35 19.23 9.03 -14.88
C VAL A 35 20.51 9.28 -15.66
N GLY A 36 21.28 8.21 -15.93
CA GLY A 36 22.45 8.26 -16.79
C GLY A 36 22.09 8.57 -18.25
N LYS A 37 23.09 8.99 -19.05
CA LYS A 37 22.90 9.40 -20.46
C LYS A 37 22.12 8.38 -21.30
N VAL A 38 22.43 7.10 -21.20
CA VAL A 38 21.74 6.02 -21.96
C VAL A 38 20.26 5.91 -21.57
N MET A 39 19.97 5.96 -20.28
CA MET A 39 18.58 5.87 -19.78
C MET A 39 17.78 7.14 -20.17
N SER A 40 18.40 8.31 -20.20
CA SER A 40 17.78 9.54 -20.70
C SER A 40 17.32 9.40 -22.16
N VAL A 41 18.14 8.82 -23.04
CA VAL A 41 17.78 8.57 -24.43
C VAL A 41 16.60 7.59 -24.55
N ILE A 42 16.58 6.51 -23.75
CA ILE A 42 15.47 5.56 -23.71
C ILE A 42 14.17 6.25 -23.26
N ILE A 43 14.26 7.14 -22.29
CA ILE A 43 13.14 7.93 -21.79
C ILE A 43 12.61 8.87 -22.86
N ASP A 44 13.48 9.54 -23.61
CA ASP A 44 13.10 10.43 -24.69
C ASP A 44 12.42 9.68 -25.85
N ILE A 45 12.92 8.49 -26.22
CA ILE A 45 12.26 7.60 -27.20
C ILE A 45 10.87 7.20 -26.70
N PHE A 46 10.74 6.82 -25.44
CA PHE A 46 9.45 6.49 -24.84
C PHE A 46 8.48 7.69 -24.82
N ASP A 47 9.00 8.91 -24.57
CA ASP A 47 8.20 10.13 -24.60
C ASP A 47 7.66 10.42 -26.00
N ILE A 48 8.48 10.23 -27.05
CA ILE A 48 8.06 10.32 -28.45
C ILE A 48 6.93 9.31 -28.76
N TYR A 49 7.09 8.06 -28.32
CA TYR A 49 6.04 7.04 -28.45
C TYR A 49 4.71 7.47 -27.82
N VAL A 50 4.75 8.04 -26.61
CA VAL A 50 3.56 8.56 -25.92
C VAL A 50 2.94 9.73 -26.69
N VAL A 51 3.76 10.66 -27.22
CA VAL A 51 3.31 11.77 -28.07
C VAL A 51 2.57 11.27 -29.31
N ILE A 52 3.13 10.27 -30.00
CA ILE A 52 2.52 9.67 -31.20
C ILE A 52 1.15 9.06 -30.87
N ILE A 53 1.05 8.30 -29.79
CA ILE A 53 -0.25 7.72 -29.35
C ILE A 53 -1.28 8.81 -29.09
N PHE A 54 -0.89 9.91 -28.45
CA PHE A 54 -1.79 11.02 -28.18
C PHE A 54 -2.18 11.81 -29.42
N ALA A 55 -1.26 12.02 -30.35
CA ALA A 55 -1.55 12.66 -31.63
C ALA A 55 -2.57 11.86 -32.44
N ILE A 56 -2.41 10.53 -32.48
CA ILE A 56 -3.36 9.63 -33.17
C ILE A 56 -4.73 9.67 -32.48
N ASP A 57 -4.79 9.70 -31.12
CA ASP A 57 -6.07 9.80 -30.40
C ASP A 57 -6.75 11.16 -30.65
N LEU A 58 -6.01 12.26 -30.71
CA LEU A 58 -6.54 13.59 -31.07
C LEU A 58 -7.05 13.61 -32.51
N TYR A 59 -6.30 13.03 -33.46
CA TYR A 59 -6.72 12.90 -34.86
C TYR A 59 -8.05 12.17 -34.97
N TYR A 60 -8.25 11.04 -34.27
CA TYR A 60 -9.54 10.34 -34.29
C TYR A 60 -10.69 11.15 -33.68
N ARG A 61 -10.43 11.97 -32.67
CA ARG A 61 -11.44 12.83 -32.04
C ARG A 61 -11.82 14.03 -32.87
N TRP A 62 -10.93 14.48 -33.75
CA TRP A 62 -11.24 15.53 -34.73
C TRP A 62 -12.47 15.17 -35.55
N PHE A 63 -12.60 13.93 -35.97
CA PHE A 63 -13.77 13.46 -36.76
C PHE A 63 -15.09 13.43 -35.92
N GLU A 64 -15.02 13.46 -34.58
CA GLU A 64 -16.24 13.56 -33.75
C GLU A 64 -16.72 15.00 -33.58
N THR A 65 -15.84 15.99 -33.75
CA THR A 65 -16.13 17.43 -33.62
C THR A 65 -15.29 18.20 -34.65
N PRO A 66 -15.71 18.25 -35.93
CA PRO A 66 -14.89 18.81 -36.99
C PRO A 66 -14.77 20.35 -37.00
N GLN A 67 -15.43 21.05 -36.07
CA GLN A 67 -15.32 22.49 -35.93
C GLN A 67 -14.11 22.88 -35.11
N PHE A 68 -13.23 23.75 -35.62
CA PHE A 68 -11.92 24.06 -35.04
C PHE A 68 -12.02 24.62 -33.59
N TRP A 69 -12.72 25.71 -33.39
CA TRP A 69 -12.81 26.34 -32.05
C TRP A 69 -13.48 25.49 -30.97
N PRO A 70 -14.64 24.85 -31.20
CA PRO A 70 -15.22 23.91 -30.26
C PRO A 70 -14.31 22.71 -29.94
N TYR A 71 -13.56 22.22 -30.94
CA TYR A 71 -12.59 21.15 -30.76
C TYR A 71 -11.44 21.58 -29.88
N VAL A 72 -10.79 22.73 -30.17
CA VAL A 72 -9.68 23.28 -29.37
C VAL A 72 -10.14 23.57 -27.94
N LYS A 73 -11.28 24.21 -27.73
CA LYS A 73 -11.82 24.47 -26.40
C LYS A 73 -12.12 23.21 -25.58
N LYS A 74 -12.61 22.15 -26.24
CA LYS A 74 -12.94 20.88 -25.61
C LYS A 74 -11.70 20.03 -25.29
N HIS A 75 -10.65 20.14 -26.09
CA HIS A 75 -9.43 19.30 -26.04
C HIS A 75 -8.14 20.07 -25.79
N SER A 76 -8.23 21.35 -25.30
CA SER A 76 -7.08 22.22 -25.11
C SER A 76 -5.93 21.58 -24.32
N LEU A 77 -6.24 20.93 -23.20
CA LEU A 77 -5.22 20.25 -22.38
C LEU A 77 -4.63 19.00 -23.09
N ASP A 78 -5.45 18.30 -23.87
CA ASP A 78 -4.98 17.14 -24.64
C ASP A 78 -4.05 17.59 -25.79
N ILE A 79 -4.33 18.75 -26.41
CA ILE A 79 -3.51 19.37 -27.47
C ILE A 79 -2.17 19.82 -26.89
N ILE A 80 -2.18 20.56 -25.78
CA ILE A 80 -0.94 20.98 -25.09
C ILE A 80 -0.11 19.75 -24.69
N ALA A 81 -0.76 18.70 -24.22
CA ALA A 81 -0.09 17.46 -23.84
C ALA A 81 0.56 16.69 -25.01
N THR A 82 0.16 16.97 -26.26
CA THR A 82 0.78 16.37 -27.45
C THR A 82 1.96 17.16 -28.00
N ILE A 83 2.24 18.36 -27.49
CA ILE A 83 3.39 19.15 -27.90
C ILE A 83 4.68 18.44 -27.44
N PRO A 84 5.60 18.09 -28.35
CA PRO A 84 6.86 17.43 -27.99
C PRO A 84 7.87 18.46 -27.47
N PHE A 85 7.65 18.98 -26.28
CA PHE A 85 8.49 20.04 -25.69
C PHE A 85 9.99 19.69 -25.70
N ASN A 86 10.34 18.40 -25.50
CA ASN A 86 11.74 17.97 -25.55
C ASN A 86 12.36 18.16 -26.95
N LEU A 87 11.64 17.82 -28.02
CA LEU A 87 12.13 18.00 -29.39
C LEU A 87 12.26 19.48 -29.75
N ILE A 88 11.35 20.34 -29.28
CA ILE A 88 11.42 21.79 -29.47
C ILE A 88 12.66 22.34 -28.76
N PHE A 89 12.90 21.93 -27.52
CA PHE A 89 14.08 22.37 -26.76
C PHE A 89 15.38 21.78 -27.32
N TRP A 90 15.38 20.56 -27.85
CA TRP A 90 16.52 19.97 -28.57
C TRP A 90 16.86 20.74 -29.86
N GLY A 91 15.85 21.10 -30.63
CA GLY A 91 16.01 21.93 -31.81
C GLY A 91 16.58 23.31 -31.48
N ILE A 92 16.10 23.94 -30.39
CA ILE A 92 16.60 25.22 -29.89
C ILE A 92 18.05 25.09 -29.39
N GLN A 93 18.40 24.00 -28.69
CA GLN A 93 19.79 23.74 -28.26
C GLN A 93 20.73 23.54 -29.45
N GLY A 94 20.30 22.82 -30.50
CA GLY A 94 21.05 22.66 -31.72
C GLY A 94 21.32 24.03 -32.43
N LEU A 95 20.32 24.89 -32.53
CA LEU A 95 20.42 26.24 -33.10
C LEU A 95 21.27 27.18 -32.25
N VAL A 96 21.23 27.03 -30.92
CA VAL A 96 22.03 27.81 -29.96
C VAL A 96 23.49 27.36 -29.96
N LEU A 97 23.78 26.07 -30.16
CA LEU A 97 25.18 25.58 -30.29
C LEU A 97 25.89 26.18 -31.52
N ILE A 98 25.17 26.44 -32.61
CA ILE A 98 25.70 27.07 -33.83
C ILE A 98 25.96 28.57 -33.61
N LYS A 99 25.21 29.24 -32.72
CA LYS A 99 25.34 30.66 -32.40
C LYS A 99 26.13 31.01 -31.13
N ALA A 100 26.47 30.02 -30.29
CA ALA A 100 26.93 30.22 -28.92
C ALA A 100 28.45 30.01 -28.71
N LEU A 101 29.29 30.51 -29.60
CA LEU A 101 30.69 30.77 -29.27
C LEU A 101 30.88 32.04 -28.37
N ARG A 102 29.79 32.66 -27.90
CA ARG A 102 29.84 33.91 -27.08
C ARG A 102 29.00 33.97 -25.81
N GLY A 103 28.61 32.84 -25.17
CA GLY A 103 27.80 33.03 -23.98
C GLY A 103 27.60 31.82 -23.04
N VAL A 104 28.64 31.36 -22.33
CA VAL A 104 28.58 30.29 -21.32
C VAL A 104 27.51 30.52 -20.22
N ARG A 105 27.16 31.77 -19.92
CA ARG A 105 26.13 32.15 -18.94
C ARG A 105 24.70 31.90 -19.44
N LEU A 106 24.46 31.92 -20.75
CA LEU A 106 23.14 31.65 -21.33
C LEU A 106 22.81 30.15 -21.32
N LEU A 107 23.83 29.30 -21.55
CA LEU A 107 23.69 27.83 -21.53
C LEU A 107 23.29 27.30 -20.16
N ALA A 108 23.80 27.88 -19.07
CA ALA A 108 23.38 27.51 -17.70
C ALA A 108 21.92 27.89 -17.40
N ARG A 109 21.38 28.95 -17.99
CA ARG A 109 19.96 29.32 -17.89
C ARG A 109 19.07 28.40 -18.73
N ILE A 110 19.50 28.03 -19.94
CA ILE A 110 18.75 27.09 -20.81
C ILE A 110 18.73 25.69 -20.24
N ALA A 111 19.81 25.23 -19.59
CA ALA A 111 19.83 23.95 -18.86
C ALA A 111 18.82 23.92 -17.70
N LYS A 112 18.53 25.06 -17.08
CA LYS A 112 17.41 25.16 -16.11
C LYS A 112 16.04 25.01 -16.78
N PHE A 113 15.85 25.51 -17.99
CA PHE A 113 14.59 25.39 -18.74
C PHE A 113 14.31 23.95 -19.18
N THR A 114 15.31 23.11 -19.46
CA THR A 114 15.10 21.67 -19.74
C THR A 114 14.54 20.93 -18.52
N ARG A 115 14.86 21.35 -17.29
CA ARG A 115 14.22 20.84 -16.07
C ARG A 115 12.72 21.16 -16.01
N TYR A 116 12.30 22.35 -16.46
CA TYR A 116 10.88 22.72 -16.54
C TYR A 116 10.12 21.97 -17.64
N GLY A 117 10.76 21.63 -18.77
CA GLY A 117 10.19 20.77 -19.81
C GLY A 117 9.83 19.37 -19.28
N ARG A 118 10.58 18.88 -18.30
CA ARG A 118 10.28 17.61 -17.61
C ARG A 118 9.01 17.69 -16.75
N LEU A 119 8.79 18.82 -16.05
CA LEU A 119 7.55 19.07 -15.28
C LEU A 119 6.31 19.22 -16.19
N LEU A 120 6.47 19.70 -17.43
CA LEU A 120 5.39 19.79 -18.41
C LEU A 120 4.88 18.39 -18.85
N ARG A 121 5.68 17.31 -18.67
CA ARG A 121 5.20 15.92 -18.85
C ARG A 121 4.06 15.59 -17.90
N LEU A 122 4.04 16.17 -16.68
CA LEU A 122 2.96 16.01 -15.73
C LEU A 122 1.64 16.65 -16.22
N LEU A 123 1.68 17.64 -17.11
CA LEU A 123 0.48 18.20 -17.74
C LEU A 123 -0.21 17.17 -18.63
N ARG A 124 0.53 16.23 -19.26
CA ARG A 124 -0.05 15.11 -20.04
C ARG A 124 -0.87 14.18 -19.15
N PHE A 125 -0.45 14.02 -17.91
CA PHE A 125 -1.23 13.30 -16.90
C PHE A 125 -2.44 14.10 -16.44
N GLY A 126 -2.25 15.41 -16.16
CA GLY A 126 -3.32 16.34 -15.77
C GLY A 126 -4.41 16.47 -16.81
N ALA A 127 -4.05 16.51 -18.10
CA ALA A 127 -4.99 16.56 -19.22
C ALA A 127 -5.92 15.35 -19.27
N ARG A 128 -5.46 14.18 -18.82
CA ARG A 128 -6.21 12.92 -18.83
C ARG A 128 -6.68 12.45 -17.44
N ALA A 129 -6.16 13.04 -16.37
CA ALA A 129 -6.63 12.82 -15.00
C ALA A 129 -8.16 12.94 -14.84
N PRO A 130 -8.89 13.86 -15.53
CA PRO A 130 -10.35 13.88 -15.50
C PRO A 130 -11.01 12.60 -16.00
N ARG A 131 -10.37 11.79 -16.85
CA ARG A 131 -10.91 10.47 -17.24
C ARG A 131 -10.76 9.45 -16.12
N PHE A 132 -9.64 9.45 -15.39
CA PHE A 132 -9.48 8.67 -14.17
C PHE A 132 -10.39 9.20 -13.06
N LEU A 133 -10.61 10.52 -12.98
CA LEU A 133 -11.49 11.17 -12.01
C LEU A 133 -12.97 11.05 -12.36
N ARG A 134 -13.38 10.84 -13.62
CA ARG A 134 -14.76 10.50 -14.00
C ARG A 134 -15.17 9.11 -13.51
N VAL A 135 -14.23 8.18 -13.40
CA VAL A 135 -14.44 6.93 -12.66
C VAL A 135 -14.86 7.24 -11.23
N ARG A 136 -14.30 8.30 -10.61
CA ARG A 136 -14.67 8.81 -9.29
C ARG A 136 -16.13 9.29 -9.21
N LYS A 137 -16.71 9.86 -10.25
CA LYS A 137 -18.11 10.32 -10.27
C LYS A 137 -19.11 9.16 -10.33
N HIS A 138 -18.75 8.05 -10.98
CA HIS A 138 -19.53 6.81 -10.97
C HIS A 138 -19.34 6.00 -9.68
N ILE A 139 -18.16 6.09 -9.04
CA ILE A 139 -17.89 5.48 -7.72
C ILE A 139 -18.60 6.25 -6.61
N LYS A 140 -18.74 7.60 -6.70
CA LYS A 140 -19.52 8.40 -5.72
C LYS A 140 -21.01 8.12 -5.75
N LYS A 141 -21.59 7.70 -6.88
CA LYS A 141 -23.01 7.28 -6.98
C LYS A 141 -23.23 5.78 -6.72
N GLY A 142 -22.16 4.96 -6.78
CA GLY A 142 -22.22 3.58 -6.31
C GLY A 142 -22.05 3.58 -4.80
N LYS A 143 -23.10 3.26 -4.04
CA LYS A 143 -23.02 2.93 -2.61
C LYS A 143 -21.77 2.08 -2.40
N ILE A 144 -20.84 2.57 -1.55
CA ILE A 144 -19.61 1.87 -1.17
C ILE A 144 -19.97 0.40 -1.01
N ARG A 145 -19.38 -0.47 -1.83
CA ARG A 145 -19.58 -1.91 -1.71
C ARG A 145 -19.22 -2.27 -0.28
N LYS A 146 -20.19 -2.58 0.56
CA LYS A 146 -19.95 -3.24 1.84
C LYS A 146 -19.41 -4.63 1.54
N VAL A 147 -18.12 -4.72 1.26
CA VAL A 147 -17.39 -5.97 1.43
C VAL A 147 -17.46 -6.23 2.92
N GLN A 148 -17.92 -7.40 3.32
CA GLN A 148 -17.86 -7.76 4.74
C GLN A 148 -16.37 -7.75 5.12
N PRO A 149 -15.94 -6.90 6.05
CA PRO A 149 -14.53 -6.76 6.37
C PRO A 149 -13.98 -8.11 6.87
N HIS A 150 -12.85 -8.52 6.34
CA HIS A 150 -12.13 -9.70 6.83
C HIS A 150 -11.65 -9.52 8.28
N GLU A 151 -11.63 -8.27 8.79
CA GLU A 151 -11.41 -7.94 10.20
C GLU A 151 -12.28 -8.76 11.17
N LYS A 152 -13.51 -9.14 10.76
CA LYS A 152 -14.36 -10.06 11.54
C LYS A 152 -13.78 -11.48 11.69
N GLN A 153 -12.70 -11.81 10.97
CA GLN A 153 -12.01 -13.10 11.07
C GLN A 153 -10.83 -13.09 12.03
N LEU A 154 -10.34 -11.90 12.40
CA LEU A 154 -9.31 -11.74 13.41
C LEU A 154 -9.92 -11.99 14.81
N LYS A 155 -9.20 -12.71 15.67
CA LYS A 155 -9.66 -12.98 17.04
C LYS A 155 -9.24 -11.83 17.95
N LYS A 156 -10.16 -11.28 18.73
CA LYS A 156 -9.88 -10.27 19.76
C LYS A 156 -9.31 -10.96 21.02
N THR A 157 -8.00 -11.05 21.08
CA THR A 157 -7.28 -11.73 22.17
C THR A 157 -6.47 -10.79 23.06
N ILE A 158 -6.09 -9.62 22.57
CA ILE A 158 -5.14 -8.71 23.21
C ILE A 158 -5.83 -7.90 24.32
N SER A 159 -5.31 -8.01 25.55
CA SER A 159 -5.77 -7.23 26.72
C SER A 159 -5.04 -5.89 26.83
N PHE A 160 -5.46 -5.02 27.78
CA PHE A 160 -4.82 -3.72 28.05
C PHE A 160 -3.33 -3.86 28.41
N LYS A 161 -2.99 -4.75 29.35
CA LYS A 161 -1.59 -4.95 29.79
C LYS A 161 -0.70 -5.38 28.61
N VAL A 162 -1.21 -6.28 27.77
CA VAL A 162 -0.47 -6.79 26.61
C VAL A 162 -0.26 -5.70 25.57
N ILE A 163 -1.31 -4.94 25.21
CA ILE A 163 -1.14 -3.89 24.19
C ILE A 163 -0.29 -2.72 24.71
N LEU A 164 -0.32 -2.42 25.99
CA LEU A 164 0.56 -1.43 26.62
C LEU A 164 2.03 -1.84 26.47
N LEU A 165 2.38 -3.08 26.82
CA LEU A 165 3.74 -3.61 26.67
C LEU A 165 4.17 -3.66 25.21
N ILE A 166 3.29 -4.07 24.29
CA ILE A 166 3.58 -4.03 22.86
C ILE A 166 3.79 -2.60 22.38
N THR A 167 3.02 -1.62 22.86
CA THR A 167 3.17 -0.21 22.51
C THR A 167 4.54 0.30 22.95
N ILE A 168 4.92 0.04 24.19
CA ILE A 168 6.23 0.41 24.74
C ILE A 168 7.35 -0.22 23.88
N ASN A 169 7.31 -1.53 23.68
CA ASN A 169 8.33 -2.24 22.89
C ASN A 169 8.42 -1.76 21.44
N SER A 170 7.29 -1.40 20.82
CA SER A 170 7.26 -0.96 19.41
C SER A 170 7.78 0.47 19.21
N ILE A 171 7.67 1.32 20.23
CA ILE A 171 8.18 2.70 20.24
C ILE A 171 9.64 2.70 20.68
N MET A 172 10.02 1.89 21.66
CA MET A 172 11.41 1.74 22.09
C MET A 172 12.24 0.96 21.06
N GLY A 173 12.41 1.54 19.87
CA GLY A 173 13.22 1.00 18.77
C GLY A 173 14.72 1.16 19.03
N THR A 174 15.44 1.65 18.02
CA THR A 174 16.87 2.01 18.15
C THR A 174 17.08 3.35 18.85
N GLY A 175 16.08 4.23 18.80
CA GLY A 175 16.22 5.61 19.24
C GLY A 175 16.73 5.75 20.67
N ILE A 176 16.15 5.05 21.62
CA ILE A 176 16.58 5.14 23.03
C ILE A 176 18.01 4.61 23.23
N TRP A 177 18.49 3.70 22.37
CA TRP A 177 19.79 3.05 22.50
C TRP A 177 20.94 3.79 21.82
N PHE A 178 20.65 4.57 20.75
CA PHE A 178 21.65 5.30 19.97
C PHE A 178 21.53 6.81 20.13
N LEU A 179 20.29 7.34 20.23
CA LEU A 179 20.07 8.76 20.05
C LEU A 179 20.31 9.60 21.30
N THR A 180 20.57 8.99 22.44
CA THR A 180 21.02 9.71 23.65
C THR A 180 22.41 10.34 23.39
N SER A 181 23.35 9.63 22.77
CA SER A 181 24.64 10.18 22.35
C SER A 181 24.49 11.17 21.20
N ALA A 182 23.59 10.93 20.22
CA ALA A 182 23.31 11.86 19.17
C ALA A 182 22.78 13.21 19.71
N GLY A 183 21.91 13.19 20.74
CA GLY A 183 21.48 14.40 21.43
C GLY A 183 22.67 15.19 22.02
N ALA A 184 23.56 14.51 22.71
CA ALA A 184 24.79 15.09 23.26
C ALA A 184 25.69 15.67 22.16
N LYS A 185 25.84 14.99 21.01
CA LYS A 185 26.64 15.44 19.87
C LYS A 185 26.15 16.78 19.30
N TYR A 186 24.85 17.00 19.19
CA TYR A 186 24.29 18.21 18.58
C TYR A 186 24.09 19.36 19.57
N ALA A 187 23.79 19.08 20.83
CA ALA A 187 23.45 20.13 21.80
C ALA A 187 24.20 20.04 23.15
N GLY A 188 25.12 19.09 23.29
CA GLY A 188 25.84 18.90 24.56
C GLY A 188 24.89 18.57 25.72
N PRO A 189 25.22 19.05 26.95
CA PRO A 189 24.33 18.90 28.11
C PRO A 189 22.92 19.51 27.91
N ALA A 190 22.83 20.62 27.14
CA ALA A 190 21.56 21.25 26.81
C ALA A 190 20.60 20.37 25.95
N SER A 191 21.07 19.21 25.48
CA SER A 191 20.20 18.19 24.84
C SER A 191 19.12 17.67 25.80
N LEU A 192 19.26 17.79 27.14
CA LEU A 192 18.17 17.49 28.07
C LEU A 192 16.95 18.38 27.82
N VAL A 193 17.14 19.64 27.44
CA VAL A 193 16.02 20.50 27.04
C VAL A 193 15.33 19.94 25.79
N SER A 194 16.13 19.46 24.81
CA SER A 194 15.59 18.80 23.62
C SER A 194 14.74 17.56 23.97
N TRP A 195 15.21 16.71 24.87
CA TRP A 195 14.48 15.53 25.38
C TRP A 195 13.19 15.93 26.09
N GLY A 196 13.21 16.99 26.91
CA GLY A 196 12.02 17.52 27.58
C GLY A 196 10.95 18.01 26.60
N ILE A 197 11.34 18.86 25.65
CA ILE A 197 10.45 19.41 24.62
C ILE A 197 9.87 18.28 23.76
N LEU A 198 10.72 17.38 23.28
CA LEU A 198 10.30 16.25 22.45
C LEU A 198 9.34 15.32 23.19
N SER A 199 9.58 15.06 24.48
CA SER A 199 8.69 14.25 25.33
C SER A 199 7.29 14.84 25.41
N LEU A 200 7.15 16.15 25.62
CA LEU A 200 5.86 16.84 25.65
C LEU A 200 5.13 16.76 24.31
N ILE A 201 5.85 17.03 23.21
CA ILE A 201 5.31 16.94 21.86
C ILE A 201 4.86 15.50 21.54
N SER A 202 5.65 14.50 21.90
CA SER A 202 5.37 13.09 21.65
C SER A 202 4.13 12.60 22.40
N VAL A 203 3.96 13.01 23.66
CA VAL A 203 2.73 12.75 24.42
C VAL A 203 1.52 13.40 23.73
N TYR A 204 1.66 14.62 23.22
CA TYR A 204 0.59 15.28 22.48
C TYR A 204 0.25 14.57 21.16
N ILE A 205 1.24 14.10 20.41
CA ILE A 205 1.06 13.27 19.20
C ILE A 205 0.32 11.98 19.57
N ALA A 206 0.73 11.30 20.65
CA ALA A 206 0.06 10.09 21.13
C ALA A 206 -1.42 10.34 21.49
N MET A 207 -1.74 11.49 22.09
CA MET A 207 -3.14 11.89 22.34
C MET A 207 -3.94 12.09 21.05
N CYS A 208 -3.34 12.61 20.00
CA CYS A 208 -3.97 12.72 18.68
C CYS A 208 -4.24 11.34 18.06
N PHE A 209 -3.26 10.44 18.10
CA PHE A 209 -3.45 9.04 17.68
C PHE A 209 -4.53 8.33 18.52
N ALA A 210 -4.58 8.60 19.82
CA ALA A 210 -5.59 8.07 20.73
C ALA A 210 -7.01 8.50 20.34
N GLU A 211 -7.23 9.77 20.00
CA GLU A 211 -8.54 10.25 19.50
C GLU A 211 -8.94 9.48 18.23
N LEU A 212 -8.07 9.44 17.22
CA LEU A 212 -8.37 8.79 15.95
C LEU A 212 -8.59 7.27 16.07
N THR A 213 -7.79 6.61 16.91
CA THR A 213 -7.92 5.17 17.16
C THR A 213 -9.20 4.84 17.93
N SER A 214 -9.61 5.71 18.88
CA SER A 214 -10.88 5.56 19.60
C SER A 214 -12.09 5.65 18.68
N MET A 215 -12.01 6.52 17.65
CA MET A 215 -13.06 6.69 16.64
C MET A 215 -13.09 5.58 15.60
N PHE A 216 -11.92 5.09 15.18
CA PHE A 216 -11.75 4.15 14.07
C PHE A 216 -10.79 3.00 14.41
N PRO A 217 -11.18 2.09 15.32
CA PRO A 217 -10.31 1.02 15.81
C PRO A 217 -10.20 -0.13 14.80
N LYS A 218 -9.46 0.09 13.69
CA LYS A 218 -9.27 -0.87 12.61
C LYS A 218 -7.79 -1.18 12.37
N ALA A 219 -7.52 -2.37 11.83
CA ALA A 219 -6.16 -2.82 11.53
C ALA A 219 -5.40 -1.93 10.53
N GLY A 220 -6.11 -1.14 9.72
CA GLY A 220 -5.50 -0.18 8.79
C GLY A 220 -4.87 1.06 9.44
N GLY A 221 -5.17 1.33 10.74
CA GLY A 221 -4.56 2.41 11.50
C GLY A 221 -4.53 3.75 10.75
N VAL A 222 -3.33 4.28 10.53
CA VAL A 222 -3.07 5.56 9.82
C VAL A 222 -3.76 5.64 8.46
N TYR A 223 -3.77 4.55 7.69
CA TYR A 223 -4.49 4.46 6.42
C TYR A 223 -6.01 4.71 6.59
N GLU A 224 -6.63 4.12 7.62
CA GLU A 224 -8.07 4.32 7.89
C GLU A 224 -8.34 5.76 8.31
N PHE A 225 -7.49 6.40 9.13
CA PHE A 225 -7.61 7.81 9.51
C PHE A 225 -7.56 8.70 8.28
N ALA A 226 -6.56 8.52 7.43
CA ALA A 226 -6.43 9.24 6.17
C ALA A 226 -7.63 9.03 5.23
N LYS A 227 -8.19 7.82 5.18
CA LYS A 227 -9.37 7.49 4.39
C LYS A 227 -10.61 8.24 4.85
N GLN A 228 -10.78 8.38 6.16
CA GLN A 228 -11.90 9.12 6.75
C GLN A 228 -11.76 10.63 6.57
N ALA A 229 -10.54 11.17 6.62
CA ALA A 229 -10.24 12.59 6.50
C ALA A 229 -10.12 13.06 5.05
N TYR A 230 -9.28 12.43 4.26
CA TYR A 230 -8.88 12.91 2.92
C TYR A 230 -9.54 12.16 1.76
N GLY A 231 -10.05 10.96 2.00
CA GLY A 231 -10.65 10.10 0.99
C GLY A 231 -9.64 9.16 0.32
N ARG A 232 -10.10 8.49 -0.76
CA ARG A 232 -9.49 7.28 -1.33
C ARG A 232 -8.05 7.47 -1.84
N PHE A 233 -7.78 8.52 -2.61
CA PHE A 233 -6.46 8.77 -3.20
C PHE A 233 -5.40 9.03 -2.13
N TRP A 234 -5.63 10.03 -1.30
CA TRP A 234 -4.69 10.40 -0.24
C TRP A 234 -4.51 9.31 0.80
N SER A 235 -5.57 8.54 1.11
CA SER A 235 -5.42 7.39 2.01
C SER A 235 -4.49 6.33 1.44
N PHE A 236 -4.50 6.12 0.12
CA PHE A 236 -3.55 5.22 -0.50
C PHE A 236 -2.12 5.77 -0.43
N VAL A 237 -1.91 7.03 -0.78
CA VAL A 237 -0.56 7.66 -0.75
C VAL A 237 0.01 7.60 0.67
N ILE A 238 -0.77 7.98 1.69
CA ILE A 238 -0.34 7.93 3.09
C ILE A 238 -0.11 6.48 3.54
N GLY A 239 -1.00 5.54 3.20
CA GLY A 239 -0.84 4.13 3.51
C GLY A 239 0.38 3.49 2.80
N TRP A 240 0.67 3.88 1.56
CA TRP A 240 1.87 3.51 0.83
C TRP A 240 3.13 4.03 1.54
N THR A 241 3.16 5.32 1.87
CA THR A 241 4.27 5.95 2.60
C THR A 241 4.50 5.26 3.94
N THR A 242 3.44 4.97 4.69
CA THR A 242 3.52 4.25 5.97
C THR A 242 4.07 2.82 5.78
N SER A 243 3.70 2.13 4.70
CA SER A 243 4.21 0.78 4.39
C SER A 243 5.70 0.81 4.05
N ILE A 244 6.15 1.80 3.29
CA ILE A 244 7.58 2.01 2.98
C ILE A 244 8.33 2.36 4.27
N ALA A 245 7.85 3.35 5.04
CA ALA A 245 8.47 3.74 6.31
C ALA A 245 8.61 2.55 7.26
N GLY A 246 7.56 1.75 7.45
CA GLY A 246 7.63 0.54 8.28
C GLY A 246 8.60 -0.52 7.77
N SER A 247 8.78 -0.63 6.44
CA SER A 247 9.78 -1.54 5.86
C SER A 247 11.21 -1.03 6.07
N VAL A 248 11.42 0.28 5.94
CA VAL A 248 12.72 0.94 6.25
C VAL A 248 13.02 0.80 7.75
N THR A 249 12.04 1.01 8.62
CA THR A 249 12.18 0.82 10.08
C THR A 249 12.67 -0.59 10.41
N ILE A 250 12.06 -1.64 9.84
CA ILE A 250 12.48 -3.02 10.09
C ILE A 250 13.94 -3.24 9.66
N ALA A 251 14.33 -2.77 8.49
CA ALA A 251 15.70 -2.89 7.99
C ALA A 251 16.69 -2.13 8.87
N MET A 252 16.37 -0.89 9.25
CA MET A 252 17.16 -0.03 10.11
C MET A 252 17.36 -0.65 11.51
N LEU A 253 16.29 -1.12 12.15
CA LEU A 253 16.36 -1.75 13.47
C LEU A 253 17.24 -3.00 13.45
N LEU A 254 17.16 -3.83 12.40
CA LEU A 254 18.02 -5.03 12.26
C LEU A 254 19.49 -4.66 12.15
N LEU A 255 19.81 -3.69 11.30
CA LEU A 255 21.21 -3.27 11.11
C LEU A 255 21.75 -2.60 12.37
N GLY A 256 20.94 -1.76 13.03
CA GLY A 256 21.31 -1.16 14.33
C GLY A 256 21.53 -2.21 15.42
N ALA A 257 20.67 -3.22 15.53
CA ALA A 257 20.88 -4.32 16.49
C ALA A 257 22.20 -5.06 16.24
N LEU A 258 22.51 -5.38 14.98
CA LEU A 258 23.74 -6.09 14.63
C LEU A 258 24.99 -5.25 14.88
N GLN A 259 24.91 -3.93 14.71
CA GLN A 259 25.99 -3.00 14.98
C GLN A 259 26.39 -2.98 16.48
N TYR A 260 25.44 -3.17 17.42
CA TYR A 260 25.77 -3.31 18.84
C TYR A 260 26.53 -4.59 19.19
N LEU A 261 26.25 -5.69 18.46
CA LEU A 261 26.78 -7.00 18.80
C LEU A 261 28.06 -7.33 18.01
N ILE A 262 28.13 -6.91 16.77
CA ILE A 262 29.18 -7.32 15.83
C ILE A 262 30.01 -6.09 15.41
N PRO A 263 31.33 -6.08 15.61
CA PRO A 263 32.19 -4.97 15.20
C PRO A 263 32.08 -4.68 13.69
N ILE A 264 32.20 -3.41 13.30
CA ILE A 264 31.99 -2.94 11.92
C ILE A 264 32.91 -3.62 10.88
N LYS A 265 34.10 -4.07 11.31
CA LYS A 265 35.03 -4.84 10.45
C LYS A 265 34.43 -6.14 9.91
N TYR A 266 33.38 -6.66 10.54
CA TYR A 266 32.64 -7.86 10.12
C TYR A 266 31.26 -7.51 9.53
N SER A 267 31.04 -6.29 9.07
CA SER A 267 29.74 -5.82 8.53
C SER A 267 29.20 -6.66 7.36
N PHE A 268 30.08 -7.41 6.66
CA PHE A 268 29.67 -8.33 5.58
C PHE A 268 28.71 -9.43 6.06
N VAL A 269 28.70 -9.78 7.36
CA VAL A 269 27.78 -10.77 7.92
C VAL A 269 26.40 -10.15 8.30
N TYR A 270 26.27 -8.81 8.33
CA TYR A 270 25.01 -8.15 8.75
C TYR A 270 23.85 -8.54 7.84
N VAL A 271 24.04 -8.49 6.52
CA VAL A 271 22.97 -8.80 5.54
C VAL A 271 22.45 -10.24 5.67
N PRO A 272 23.29 -11.29 5.67
CA PRO A 272 22.80 -12.66 5.79
C PRO A 272 22.12 -12.92 7.15
N ILE A 273 22.64 -12.37 8.26
CA ILE A 273 22.04 -12.54 9.59
C ILE A 273 20.70 -11.80 9.64
N ALA A 274 20.63 -10.57 9.13
CA ALA A 274 19.37 -9.81 9.07
C ALA A 274 18.29 -10.57 8.28
N ILE A 275 18.62 -11.13 7.12
CA ILE A 275 17.68 -11.93 6.32
C ILE A 275 17.22 -13.17 7.07
N ALA A 276 18.11 -13.86 7.77
CA ALA A 276 17.76 -15.03 8.59
C ALA A 276 16.77 -14.64 9.70
N LEU A 277 16.98 -13.52 10.39
CA LEU A 277 16.08 -12.99 11.42
C LEU A 277 14.73 -12.55 10.85
N ILE A 278 14.70 -11.90 9.68
CA ILE A 278 13.46 -11.56 8.96
C ILE A 278 12.63 -12.81 8.71
N ILE A 279 13.25 -13.88 8.19
CA ILE A 279 12.57 -15.14 7.91
C ILE A 279 12.06 -15.79 9.21
N LEU A 280 12.87 -15.82 10.25
CA LEU A 280 12.51 -16.38 11.56
C LEU A 280 11.28 -15.68 12.16
N PHE A 281 11.32 -14.36 12.29
CA PHE A 281 10.20 -13.61 12.88
C PHE A 281 8.95 -13.58 11.98
N SER A 282 9.14 -13.60 10.67
CA SER A 282 8.02 -13.74 9.73
C SER A 282 7.36 -15.11 9.84
N TYR A 283 8.12 -16.16 10.13
CA TYR A 283 7.54 -17.47 10.44
C TYR A 283 6.72 -17.44 11.73
N VAL A 284 7.20 -16.78 12.79
CA VAL A 284 6.43 -16.58 14.03
C VAL A 284 5.16 -15.78 13.76
N ALA A 285 5.25 -14.69 12.99
CA ALA A 285 4.08 -13.90 12.56
C ALA A 285 3.06 -14.74 11.76
N PHE A 286 3.55 -15.65 10.91
CA PHE A 286 2.71 -16.58 10.17
C PHE A 286 1.97 -17.56 11.08
N ARG A 287 2.57 -18.05 12.18
CA ARG A 287 1.95 -18.95 13.17
C ARG A 287 0.73 -18.32 13.87
N GLY A 288 0.61 -17.01 13.82
CA GLY A 288 -0.57 -16.25 14.27
C GLY A 288 -0.34 -15.40 15.52
N MET A 289 -1.37 -14.61 15.87
CA MET A 289 -1.23 -13.55 16.89
C MET A 289 -0.94 -14.07 18.29
N GLN A 290 -1.45 -15.23 18.67
CA GLN A 290 -1.24 -15.77 20.01
C GLN A 290 0.23 -16.07 20.27
N THR A 291 0.91 -16.76 19.34
CA THR A 291 2.35 -17.03 19.43
C THR A 291 3.16 -15.73 19.41
N SER A 292 2.79 -14.78 18.54
CA SER A 292 3.45 -13.47 18.44
C SER A 292 3.30 -12.67 19.74
N THR A 293 2.15 -12.74 20.43
CA THR A 293 1.92 -12.01 21.67
C THR A 293 2.88 -12.44 22.77
N TYR A 294 3.09 -13.74 22.97
CA TYR A 294 4.05 -14.22 23.97
C TYR A 294 5.46 -13.68 23.70
N MET A 295 5.91 -13.80 22.46
CA MET A 295 7.21 -13.28 22.02
C MET A 295 7.35 -11.78 22.30
N LEU A 296 6.37 -10.96 21.88
CA LEU A 296 6.42 -9.51 22.02
C LEU A 296 6.38 -9.05 23.49
N VAL A 297 5.61 -9.72 24.33
CA VAL A 297 5.57 -9.43 25.77
C VAL A 297 6.91 -9.77 26.45
N THR A 298 7.52 -10.90 26.09
CA THR A 298 8.85 -11.27 26.61
C THR A 298 9.90 -10.23 26.23
N PHE A 299 9.93 -9.80 24.95
CA PHE A 299 10.86 -8.75 24.53
C PHE A 299 10.59 -7.41 25.23
N ALA A 300 9.33 -7.02 25.43
CA ALA A 300 9.00 -5.79 26.17
C ALA A 300 9.50 -5.81 27.61
N ILE A 301 9.40 -6.96 28.30
CA ILE A 301 9.93 -7.11 29.66
C ILE A 301 11.45 -7.00 29.66
N ILE A 302 12.15 -7.68 28.73
CA ILE A 302 13.61 -7.61 28.61
C ILE A 302 14.05 -6.16 28.37
N THR A 303 13.39 -5.46 27.45
CA THR A 303 13.68 -4.06 27.11
C THR A 303 13.53 -3.14 28.32
N LEU A 304 12.40 -3.24 29.04
CA LEU A 304 12.18 -2.42 30.26
C LEU A 304 13.20 -2.73 31.34
N THR A 305 13.52 -4.01 31.52
CA THR A 305 14.54 -4.41 32.54
C THR A 305 15.92 -3.86 32.15
N ALA A 306 16.32 -3.95 30.88
CA ALA A 306 17.60 -3.44 30.38
C ALA A 306 17.73 -1.93 30.60
N VAL A 307 16.70 -1.15 30.24
CA VAL A 307 16.70 0.31 30.43
C VAL A 307 16.75 0.68 31.90
N THR A 308 15.95 0.04 32.74
CA THR A 308 15.91 0.32 34.19
C THR A 308 17.24 -0.06 34.85
N ALA A 309 17.83 -1.20 34.44
CA ALA A 309 19.09 -1.68 34.98
C ALA A 309 20.29 -0.77 34.66
N ILE A 310 20.22 0.07 33.65
CA ILE A 310 21.28 1.03 33.32
C ILE A 310 21.01 2.42 33.95
N ILE A 311 19.74 2.82 34.10
CA ILE A 311 19.37 4.10 34.70
C ILE A 311 19.70 4.13 36.21
N ILE A 312 19.41 3.05 36.94
CA ILE A 312 19.58 3.01 38.40
C ILE A 312 21.04 3.28 38.81
N PRO A 313 22.05 2.55 38.26
CA PRO A 313 23.46 2.86 38.59
C PRO A 313 23.90 4.24 38.10
N GLY A 314 23.30 4.74 37.01
CA GLY A 314 23.56 6.08 36.50
C GLY A 314 23.18 7.20 37.47
N PHE A 315 22.22 6.97 38.38
CA PHE A 315 21.94 7.90 39.46
C PHE A 315 22.97 7.79 40.59
N ILE A 316 23.55 6.62 40.81
CA ILE A 316 24.56 6.40 41.85
C ILE A 316 25.89 7.05 41.43
N ASN A 317 26.25 6.92 40.16
CA ASN A 317 27.50 7.44 39.58
C ASN A 317 27.30 8.82 38.91
N PHE A 318 26.31 9.59 39.35
CA PHE A 318 25.95 10.87 38.73
C PHE A 318 26.90 11.97 39.19
N ASP A 319 27.65 12.56 38.26
CA ASP A 319 28.49 13.71 38.48
C ASP A 319 27.87 14.97 37.85
N PRO A 320 27.36 15.94 38.62
CA PRO A 320 26.81 17.18 38.10
C PRO A 320 27.81 18.03 37.31
N SER A 321 29.11 17.88 37.53
CA SER A 321 30.15 18.66 36.84
C SER A 321 30.20 18.36 35.34
N ASN A 322 29.71 17.18 34.91
CA ASN A 322 29.59 16.81 33.51
C ASN A 322 28.61 17.70 32.70
N PHE A 323 27.81 18.51 33.39
CA PHE A 323 26.87 19.47 32.79
C PHE A 323 27.41 20.91 32.73
N ASP A 324 28.63 21.16 33.12
CA ASP A 324 29.24 22.50 33.09
C ASP A 324 30.31 22.61 31.99
N PRO A 325 30.17 23.54 31.00
CA PRO A 325 29.05 24.47 30.83
C PRO A 325 27.80 23.80 30.21
N PHE A 326 26.60 24.16 30.68
CA PHE A 326 25.35 23.54 30.19
C PHE A 326 25.03 23.88 28.71
N PHE A 327 25.27 25.13 28.32
CA PHE A 327 25.08 25.58 26.93
C PHE A 327 26.44 25.68 26.24
N VAL A 328 26.83 24.62 25.54
CA VAL A 328 28.11 24.55 24.78
C VAL A 328 27.93 25.02 23.32
N PHE A 329 26.74 24.81 22.77
CA PHE A 329 26.41 25.14 21.39
C PHE A 329 25.36 26.24 21.29
N PRO A 330 25.19 26.92 20.13
CA PRO A 330 24.12 27.90 19.93
C PRO A 330 22.74 27.33 20.23
N THR A 331 21.81 28.15 20.75
CA THR A 331 20.48 27.71 21.19
C THR A 331 19.70 26.97 20.09
N MET A 332 19.95 27.28 18.81
CA MET A 332 19.32 26.58 17.68
C MET A 332 19.72 25.11 17.58
N SER A 333 20.86 24.72 18.13
CA SER A 333 21.30 23.32 18.17
C SER A 333 20.36 22.41 18.99
N ILE A 334 19.64 22.98 19.98
CA ILE A 334 18.60 22.27 20.71
C ILE A 334 17.49 21.79 19.78
N LEU A 335 17.08 22.63 18.82
CA LEU A 335 16.04 22.28 17.86
C LEU A 335 16.55 21.27 16.82
N LEU A 336 17.81 21.38 16.41
CA LEU A 336 18.45 20.39 15.53
C LEU A 336 18.56 19.02 16.24
N ALA A 337 18.95 19.02 17.51
CA ALA A 337 18.96 17.80 18.33
C ALA A 337 17.58 17.15 18.40
N ILE A 338 16.48 17.94 18.58
CA ILE A 338 15.10 17.40 18.56
C ILE A 338 14.82 16.66 17.25
N PHE A 339 15.25 17.16 16.08
CA PHE A 339 15.04 16.47 14.82
C PHE A 339 15.66 15.08 14.82
N PHE A 340 16.93 14.96 15.21
CA PHE A 340 17.65 13.70 15.19
C PHE A 340 17.15 12.70 16.24
N ILE A 341 16.84 13.16 17.46
CA ILE A 341 16.34 12.28 18.54
C ILE A 341 14.85 11.92 18.39
N ALA A 342 14.13 12.53 17.42
CA ALA A 342 12.68 12.31 17.22
C ALA A 342 12.33 10.84 16.92
N GLU A 343 13.24 10.07 16.31
CA GLU A 343 13.02 8.66 15.99
C GLU A 343 12.71 7.82 17.26
N THR A 344 13.24 8.23 18.42
CA THR A 344 12.98 7.55 19.71
C THR A 344 11.48 7.34 20.01
N PHE A 345 10.63 8.20 19.46
CA PHE A 345 9.18 8.13 19.67
C PHE A 345 8.40 7.60 18.44
N PHE A 346 9.07 7.10 17.41
CA PHE A 346 8.36 6.52 16.28
C PHE A 346 7.87 5.10 16.60
N GLY A 347 6.65 4.74 16.14
CA GLY A 347 6.16 3.37 16.35
C GLY A 347 4.73 3.23 16.84
N TRP A 348 4.00 4.34 17.13
CA TRP A 348 2.59 4.28 17.53
C TRP A 348 1.73 3.50 16.54
N GLU A 349 2.00 3.63 15.22
CA GLU A 349 1.28 2.96 14.16
C GLU A 349 1.36 1.45 14.25
N SER A 350 2.49 0.90 14.71
CA SER A 350 2.68 -0.53 14.91
C SER A 350 1.66 -1.09 15.90
N ALA A 351 1.50 -0.45 17.06
CA ALA A 351 0.49 -0.82 18.04
C ALA A 351 -0.94 -0.66 17.51
N ILE A 352 -1.19 0.44 16.76
CA ILE A 352 -2.51 0.76 16.21
C ILE A 352 -2.97 -0.29 15.18
N PHE A 353 -2.06 -0.90 14.42
CA PHE A 353 -2.40 -1.99 13.49
C PHE A 353 -3.02 -3.21 14.19
N LEU A 354 -2.82 -3.37 15.49
CA LEU A 354 -3.42 -4.42 16.31
C LEU A 354 -4.80 -4.06 16.88
N SER A 355 -5.35 -2.88 16.59
CA SER A 355 -6.63 -2.42 17.14
C SER A 355 -7.78 -3.41 16.88
N ALA A 356 -7.80 -4.06 15.70
CA ALA A 356 -8.83 -5.05 15.36
C ALA A 356 -8.74 -6.34 16.18
N GLU A 357 -7.58 -6.65 16.77
CA GLU A 357 -7.31 -7.84 17.59
C GLU A 357 -7.35 -7.52 19.10
N THR A 358 -7.51 -6.25 19.47
CA THR A 358 -7.58 -5.77 20.85
C THR A 358 -9.01 -5.88 21.40
N LYS A 359 -9.15 -6.27 22.68
CA LYS A 359 -10.43 -6.26 23.41
C LYS A 359 -10.81 -4.83 23.71
N ASN A 360 -12.09 -4.44 23.48
CA ASN A 360 -12.61 -3.10 23.75
C ASN A 360 -11.68 -1.95 23.23
N PRO A 361 -11.29 -1.96 21.94
CA PRO A 361 -10.22 -1.12 21.43
C PRO A 361 -10.51 0.38 21.56
N THR A 362 -11.77 0.81 21.53
CA THR A 362 -12.17 2.22 21.69
C THR A 362 -11.79 2.82 23.04
N LYS A 363 -11.67 2.01 24.10
CA LYS A 363 -11.26 2.42 25.45
C LYS A 363 -9.82 2.06 25.76
N VAL A 364 -9.38 0.89 25.31
CA VAL A 364 -8.08 0.30 25.66
C VAL A 364 -6.94 0.96 24.86
N MET A 365 -7.11 1.15 23.56
CA MET A 365 -6.06 1.72 22.70
C MET A 365 -5.63 3.14 23.11
N PRO A 366 -6.56 4.10 23.37
CA PRO A 366 -6.17 5.43 23.83
C PRO A 366 -5.29 5.40 25.08
N LYS A 367 -5.68 4.62 26.08
CA LYS A 367 -4.92 4.48 27.33
C LYS A 367 -3.53 3.88 27.09
N ALA A 368 -3.46 2.82 26.25
CA ALA A 368 -2.18 2.15 25.96
C ALA A 368 -1.20 3.08 25.22
N LEU A 369 -1.69 3.85 24.24
CA LEU A 369 -0.87 4.80 23.49
C LEU A 369 -0.35 5.93 24.39
N ILE A 370 -1.20 6.55 25.19
CA ILE A 370 -0.81 7.68 26.05
C ILE A 370 0.12 7.21 27.18
N TYR A 371 -0.28 6.19 27.95
CA TYR A 371 0.53 5.71 29.07
C TYR A 371 1.85 5.11 28.60
N GLY A 372 1.84 4.36 27.48
CA GLY A 372 3.07 3.85 26.87
C GLY A 372 4.03 4.98 26.50
N THR A 373 3.53 6.05 25.88
CA THR A 373 4.37 7.20 25.49
C THR A 373 4.89 7.95 26.71
N VAL A 374 4.08 8.15 27.76
CA VAL A 374 4.53 8.79 28.99
C VAL A 374 5.64 7.98 29.66
N VAL A 375 5.52 6.66 29.74
CA VAL A 375 6.57 5.78 30.27
C VAL A 375 7.86 5.92 29.46
N ILE A 376 7.78 5.91 28.14
CA ILE A 376 8.95 6.04 27.26
C ILE A 376 9.58 7.43 27.39
N ALA A 377 8.77 8.49 27.44
CA ALA A 377 9.24 9.85 27.61
C ALA A 377 10.06 10.01 28.92
N LEU A 378 9.53 9.46 30.02
CA LEU A 378 10.22 9.45 31.29
C LEU A 378 11.53 8.66 31.25
N LEU A 379 11.48 7.42 30.71
CA LEU A 379 12.66 6.56 30.65
C LEU A 379 13.74 7.15 29.72
N SER A 380 13.37 7.72 28.58
CA SER A 380 14.33 8.33 27.65
C SER A 380 14.99 9.59 28.26
N PHE A 381 14.20 10.43 28.91
CA PHE A 381 14.72 11.60 29.59
C PHE A 381 15.69 11.23 30.74
N LEU A 382 15.29 10.28 31.60
CA LEU A 382 16.13 9.80 32.68
C LEU A 382 17.41 9.12 32.19
N LEU A 383 17.29 8.33 31.12
CA LEU A 383 18.46 7.68 30.51
C LEU A 383 19.45 8.70 29.95
N ALA A 384 18.96 9.73 29.23
CA ALA A 384 19.81 10.79 28.69
C ALA A 384 20.51 11.56 29.80
N ALA A 385 19.78 11.89 30.90
CA ALA A 385 20.33 12.58 32.04
C ALA A 385 21.42 11.75 32.76
N THR A 386 21.11 10.50 33.11
CA THR A 386 22.03 9.62 33.83
C THR A 386 23.23 9.21 32.98
N ALA A 387 23.08 9.04 31.64
CA ALA A 387 24.19 8.75 30.76
C ALA A 387 25.23 9.88 30.70
N MET A 388 24.77 11.13 30.51
CA MET A 388 25.66 12.30 30.53
C MET A 388 26.19 12.63 31.93
N GLY A 389 25.43 12.30 32.98
CA GLY A 389 25.93 12.40 34.35
C GLY A 389 27.01 11.39 34.71
N SER A 390 27.09 10.26 33.98
CA SER A 390 28.08 9.19 34.24
C SER A 390 29.28 9.25 33.31
N ILE A 391 29.15 9.85 32.15
CA ILE A 391 30.22 9.98 31.12
C ILE A 391 30.22 11.44 30.66
N PRO A 392 31.38 12.13 30.58
CA PRO A 392 31.44 13.47 30.03
C PRO A 392 30.80 13.55 28.66
N TRP A 393 29.96 14.56 28.41
CA TRP A 393 29.11 14.66 27.23
C TRP A 393 29.90 14.55 25.89
N ALA A 394 31.13 15.08 25.85
CA ALA A 394 31.97 15.06 24.65
C ALA A 394 32.41 13.63 24.30
N GLU A 395 32.84 12.86 25.30
CA GLU A 395 33.20 11.43 25.14
C GLU A 395 31.97 10.60 24.78
N TYR A 396 30.82 10.87 25.45
CA TYR A 396 29.57 10.18 25.18
C TYR A 396 29.03 10.45 23.77
N ALA A 397 29.22 11.67 23.24
CA ALA A 397 28.79 12.08 21.90
C ALA A 397 29.47 11.31 20.77
N ASP A 398 30.73 10.88 20.97
CA ASP A 398 31.51 10.15 19.97
C ASP A 398 31.35 8.62 20.05
N SER A 399 30.58 8.14 21.02
CA SER A 399 30.35 6.71 21.21
C SER A 399 29.50 6.10 20.08
N VAL A 400 30.00 5.04 19.47
CA VAL A 400 29.29 4.23 18.44
C VAL A 400 28.27 3.26 19.08
N ALA A 401 28.49 2.89 20.35
CA ALA A 401 27.62 2.00 21.12
C ALA A 401 27.41 2.53 22.54
N PRO A 402 26.73 3.69 22.67
CA PRO A 402 26.75 4.51 23.89
C PRO A 402 26.31 3.79 25.15
N LEU A 403 25.32 2.93 25.08
CA LEU A 403 24.83 2.22 26.28
C LEU A 403 25.63 0.94 26.60
N ARG A 404 26.39 0.40 25.64
CA ARG A 404 27.41 -0.61 25.95
C ARG A 404 28.51 0.03 26.77
N ASP A 405 28.96 1.22 26.36
CA ASP A 405 30.04 1.93 27.03
C ASP A 405 29.59 2.41 28.40
N LEU A 406 28.36 2.89 28.54
CA LEU A 406 27.75 3.18 29.85
C LEU A 406 27.65 1.93 30.73
N GLY A 407 27.29 0.77 30.17
CA GLY A 407 27.31 -0.51 30.89
C GLY A 407 28.71 -0.92 31.36
N ALA A 408 29.75 -0.59 30.58
CA ALA A 408 31.14 -0.83 30.96
C ALA A 408 31.57 0.11 32.08
N VAL A 409 31.15 1.36 32.09
CA VAL A 409 31.41 2.34 33.20
C VAL A 409 30.78 1.86 34.51
N HIS A 410 29.53 1.37 34.45
CA HIS A 410 28.81 0.97 35.66
C HIS A 410 29.21 -0.40 36.23
N PHE A 411 29.54 -1.35 35.36
CA PHE A 411 29.69 -2.77 35.71
C PHE A 411 31.00 -3.40 35.18
N GLY A 412 31.95 -2.58 34.72
CA GLY A 412 33.19 -3.05 34.10
C GLY A 412 33.00 -3.67 32.72
N ALA A 413 34.08 -4.21 32.14
CA ALA A 413 34.08 -4.76 30.79
C ALA A 413 33.01 -5.85 30.57
N VAL A 414 32.75 -6.71 31.55
CA VAL A 414 31.72 -7.74 31.50
C VAL A 414 30.33 -7.10 31.38
N GLY A 415 30.10 -6.00 32.15
CA GLY A 415 28.86 -5.22 32.04
C GLY A 415 28.62 -4.69 30.65
N GLY A 416 29.63 -4.15 30.00
CA GLY A 416 29.53 -3.70 28.61
C GLY A 416 29.08 -4.81 27.64
N VAL A 417 29.62 -6.00 27.78
CA VAL A 417 29.20 -7.16 26.95
C VAL A 417 27.76 -7.58 27.24
N ILE A 418 27.38 -7.65 28.52
CA ILE A 418 26.02 -8.02 28.92
C ILE A 418 25.01 -7.00 28.34
N PHE A 419 25.29 -5.70 28.46
CA PHE A 419 24.40 -4.66 27.92
C PHE A 419 24.38 -4.69 26.39
N ALA A 420 25.47 -4.94 25.68
CA ALA A 420 25.45 -5.13 24.23
C ALA A 420 24.47 -6.24 23.81
N ILE A 421 24.48 -7.38 24.52
CA ILE A 421 23.55 -8.50 24.28
C ILE A 421 22.10 -8.11 24.62
N LEU A 422 21.85 -7.45 25.77
CA LEU A 422 20.53 -7.02 26.16
C LEU A 422 19.92 -6.00 25.19
N ILE A 423 20.73 -5.06 24.70
CA ILE A 423 20.32 -4.07 23.69
C ILE A 423 20.00 -4.75 22.36
N PHE A 424 20.88 -5.67 21.90
CA PHE A 424 20.62 -6.47 20.72
C PHE A 424 19.25 -7.18 20.82
N ILE A 425 18.98 -7.87 21.92
CA ILE A 425 17.71 -8.57 22.14
C ILE A 425 16.54 -7.59 22.17
N SER A 426 16.71 -6.42 22.78
CA SER A 426 15.66 -5.39 22.87
C SER A 426 15.29 -4.81 21.52
N VAL A 427 16.29 -4.45 20.69
CA VAL A 427 16.07 -3.91 19.33
C VAL A 427 15.47 -4.97 18.41
N ILE A 428 15.94 -6.21 18.50
CA ILE A 428 15.33 -7.34 17.78
C ILE A 428 13.87 -7.54 18.20
N GLY A 429 13.54 -7.31 19.47
CA GLY A 429 12.16 -7.36 19.96
C GLY A 429 11.26 -6.30 19.33
N ALA A 430 11.73 -5.06 19.18
CA ALA A 430 11.02 -4.00 18.48
C ALA A 430 10.83 -4.36 16.99
N THR A 431 11.90 -4.86 16.35
CA THR A 431 11.86 -5.35 14.97
C THR A 431 10.81 -6.45 14.77
N ALA A 432 10.77 -7.43 15.67
CA ALA A 432 9.77 -8.50 15.66
C ALA A 432 8.35 -7.94 15.79
N GLY A 433 8.16 -6.87 16.58
CA GLY A 433 6.91 -6.13 16.67
C GLY A 433 6.44 -5.59 15.32
N TRP A 434 7.29 -4.90 14.62
CA TRP A 434 7.00 -4.37 13.29
C TRP A 434 6.75 -5.48 12.25
N ILE A 435 7.54 -6.55 12.25
CA ILE A 435 7.34 -7.71 11.35
C ILE A 435 5.97 -8.35 11.57
N VAL A 436 5.51 -8.43 12.81
CA VAL A 436 4.19 -8.96 13.13
C VAL A 436 3.08 -8.02 12.69
N THR A 437 3.23 -6.71 12.87
CA THR A 437 2.14 -5.73 12.78
C THR A 437 1.96 -5.14 11.38
N ALA A 438 3.03 -4.77 10.66
CA ALA A 438 3.00 -4.07 9.39
C ALA A 438 2.22 -4.80 8.25
N PRO A 439 2.21 -6.16 8.13
CA PRO A 439 1.40 -6.84 7.11
C PRO A 439 -0.10 -6.57 7.21
N ARG A 440 -0.60 -6.12 8.37
CA ARG A 440 -2.01 -5.79 8.58
C ARG A 440 -2.42 -4.52 7.86
N LEU A 441 -1.49 -3.57 7.72
CA LEU A 441 -1.70 -2.37 6.92
C LEU A 441 -1.96 -2.72 5.45
N LEU A 442 -1.07 -3.51 4.82
CA LEU A 442 -1.25 -3.96 3.42
C LEU A 442 -2.54 -4.77 3.24
N MET A 443 -2.88 -5.63 4.20
CA MET A 443 -4.14 -6.34 4.21
C MET A 443 -5.33 -5.38 4.16
N SER A 444 -5.34 -4.34 5.00
CA SER A 444 -6.43 -3.36 5.07
C SER A 444 -6.56 -2.54 3.77
N ILE A 445 -5.44 -2.13 3.18
CA ILE A 445 -5.41 -1.45 1.88
C ILE A 445 -5.99 -2.36 0.78
N ALA A 446 -5.64 -3.64 0.78
CA ALA A 446 -6.15 -4.62 -0.17
C ALA A 446 -7.64 -4.96 0.03
N GLU A 447 -8.15 -4.95 1.25
CA GLU A 447 -9.59 -5.09 1.55
C GLU A 447 -10.42 -3.98 0.91
N ASP A 448 -9.91 -2.77 0.89
CA ASP A 448 -10.53 -1.60 0.25
C ASP A 448 -10.31 -1.55 -1.28
N LYS A 449 -9.67 -2.58 -1.85
CA LYS A 449 -9.36 -2.67 -3.29
C LYS A 449 -8.45 -1.55 -3.78
N LEU A 450 -7.60 -1.07 -2.92
CA LEU A 450 -6.51 -0.15 -3.23
C LEU A 450 -5.17 -0.87 -3.39
N PHE A 451 -5.16 -2.19 -3.22
CA PHE A 451 -4.04 -3.07 -3.56
C PHE A 451 -4.56 -4.40 -4.11
N PHE A 452 -3.67 -5.29 -4.57
CA PHE A 452 -4.09 -6.59 -5.11
C PHE A 452 -4.86 -7.40 -4.06
N SER A 453 -6.03 -7.90 -4.43
CA SER A 453 -6.93 -8.60 -3.51
C SER A 453 -6.32 -9.84 -2.82
N GLN A 454 -5.19 -10.34 -3.34
CA GLN A 454 -4.47 -11.47 -2.76
C GLN A 454 -3.89 -11.14 -1.38
N PHE A 455 -3.52 -9.88 -1.15
CA PHE A 455 -2.97 -9.42 0.12
C PHE A 455 -3.99 -9.39 1.26
N ALA A 456 -5.29 -9.38 0.91
CA ALA A 456 -6.36 -9.53 1.89
C ALA A 456 -6.62 -10.98 2.32
N LYS A 457 -5.81 -11.97 1.87
CA LYS A 457 -6.01 -13.38 2.24
C LYS A 457 -5.50 -13.66 3.65
N ILE A 458 -6.36 -14.27 4.46
CA ILE A 458 -6.05 -14.76 5.80
C ILE A 458 -5.87 -16.28 5.77
N HIS A 459 -4.85 -16.79 6.42
CA HIS A 459 -4.58 -18.22 6.51
C HIS A 459 -5.68 -18.92 7.32
N PRO A 460 -6.27 -20.04 6.84
CA PRO A 460 -7.43 -20.68 7.49
C PRO A 460 -7.16 -21.14 8.92
N LYS A 461 -6.00 -21.75 9.17
CA LYS A 461 -5.59 -22.31 10.46
C LYS A 461 -5.02 -21.22 11.38
N HIS A 462 -4.05 -20.46 10.91
CA HIS A 462 -3.27 -19.52 11.74
C HIS A 462 -3.90 -18.13 11.87
N LYS A 463 -4.92 -17.81 11.06
CA LYS A 463 -5.60 -16.48 11.05
C LYS A 463 -4.67 -15.30 10.81
N SER A 464 -3.55 -15.52 10.14
CA SER A 464 -2.53 -14.50 9.77
C SER A 464 -2.66 -14.07 8.31
N PRO A 465 -2.25 -12.83 7.93
CA PRO A 465 -2.28 -12.31 6.57
C PRO A 465 -1.04 -12.79 5.78
N TYR A 466 -0.95 -14.08 5.50
CA TYR A 466 0.25 -14.77 5.03
C TYR A 466 0.84 -14.22 3.71
N VAL A 467 0.01 -13.72 2.79
CA VAL A 467 0.50 -13.13 1.52
C VAL A 467 1.21 -11.80 1.77
N SER A 468 0.65 -10.98 2.67
CA SER A 468 1.27 -9.71 3.08
C SER A 468 2.59 -9.95 3.83
N ILE A 469 2.65 -11.00 4.68
CA ILE A 469 3.89 -11.39 5.38
C ILE A 469 4.99 -11.79 4.38
N ILE A 470 4.69 -12.65 3.40
CA ILE A 470 5.66 -13.06 2.37
C ILE A 470 6.18 -11.84 1.58
N PHE A 471 5.28 -10.94 1.20
CA PHE A 471 5.66 -9.72 0.48
C PHE A 471 6.57 -8.82 1.33
N GLN A 472 6.27 -8.66 2.61
CA GLN A 472 7.12 -7.91 3.54
C GLN A 472 8.52 -8.51 3.64
N VAL A 473 8.66 -9.84 3.73
CA VAL A 473 9.97 -10.52 3.72
C VAL A 473 10.78 -10.09 2.50
N LEU A 474 10.17 -10.12 1.30
CA LEU A 474 10.86 -9.72 0.06
C LEU A 474 11.28 -8.24 0.09
N VAL A 475 10.36 -7.34 0.45
CA VAL A 475 10.64 -5.88 0.45
C VAL A 475 11.71 -5.53 1.46
N VAL A 476 11.63 -6.04 2.70
CA VAL A 476 12.60 -5.73 3.75
C VAL A 476 13.97 -6.34 3.43
N SER A 477 14.02 -7.57 2.89
CA SER A 477 15.29 -8.18 2.46
C SER A 477 16.01 -7.35 1.37
N ILE A 478 15.24 -6.80 0.41
CA ILE A 478 15.78 -5.89 -0.61
C ILE A 478 16.32 -4.60 0.05
N LEU A 479 15.59 -4.01 1.01
CA LEU A 479 16.03 -2.80 1.71
C LEU A 479 17.29 -3.03 2.55
N VAL A 480 17.40 -4.18 3.21
CA VAL A 480 18.64 -4.57 3.94
C VAL A 480 19.84 -4.68 3.00
N ILE A 481 19.65 -5.27 1.81
CA ILE A 481 20.69 -5.37 0.79
C ILE A 481 21.10 -3.98 0.26
N ILE A 482 20.12 -3.14 -0.07
CA ILE A 482 20.34 -1.77 -0.59
C ILE A 482 20.98 -0.89 0.49
N GLY A 483 20.56 -1.03 1.74
CA GLY A 483 21.11 -0.28 2.89
C GLY A 483 22.59 -0.60 3.19
N ALA A 484 23.16 -1.62 2.54
CA ALA A 484 24.58 -2.00 2.60
C ALA A 484 25.17 -2.04 4.03
N GLY A 485 24.36 -2.34 5.05
CA GLY A 485 24.80 -2.41 6.45
C GLY A 485 24.83 -1.06 7.20
N SER A 486 24.35 0.04 6.60
CA SER A 486 24.32 1.37 7.25
C SER A 486 23.01 1.64 7.95
N TYR A 487 23.01 1.68 9.28
CA TYR A 487 21.91 2.14 10.13
C TYR A 487 21.59 3.62 9.88
N GLU A 488 22.60 4.47 9.86
CA GLU A 488 22.46 5.93 9.76
C GLU A 488 21.80 6.34 8.44
N THR A 489 22.19 5.73 7.32
CA THR A 489 21.56 5.97 6.01
C THR A 489 20.06 5.69 6.05
N LEU A 490 19.63 4.57 6.67
CA LEU A 490 18.23 4.21 6.76
C LEU A 490 17.47 5.11 7.74
N LEU A 491 18.12 5.58 8.83
CA LEU A 491 17.56 6.55 9.77
C LEU A 491 17.23 7.87 9.05
N HIS A 492 18.17 8.41 8.31
CA HIS A 492 17.99 9.66 7.55
C HIS A 492 16.91 9.56 6.48
N LEU A 493 16.71 8.37 5.87
CA LEU A 493 15.60 8.12 4.95
C LEU A 493 14.26 8.02 5.68
N LEU A 494 14.23 7.48 6.89
CA LEU A 494 13.02 7.24 7.65
C LEU A 494 12.39 8.53 8.18
N ILE A 495 13.19 9.44 8.75
CA ILE A 495 12.68 10.63 9.45
C ILE A 495 11.75 11.46 8.56
N PRO A 496 12.11 11.88 7.32
CA PRO A 496 11.21 12.64 6.47
C PRO A 496 9.90 11.90 6.13
N LEU A 497 9.97 10.56 5.91
CA LEU A 497 8.79 9.75 5.60
C LEU A 497 7.79 9.77 6.76
N ILE A 498 8.28 9.59 7.98
CA ILE A 498 7.45 9.54 9.19
C ILE A 498 6.90 10.93 9.54
N LEU A 499 7.67 12.01 9.39
CA LEU A 499 7.18 13.37 9.60
C LEU A 499 5.99 13.69 8.69
N VAL A 500 6.02 13.26 7.42
CA VAL A 500 4.89 13.41 6.50
C VAL A 500 3.69 12.58 6.95
N VAL A 501 3.90 11.33 7.37
CA VAL A 501 2.83 10.45 7.87
C VAL A 501 2.19 11.04 9.13
N TYR A 502 2.98 11.50 10.09
CA TYR A 502 2.47 12.06 11.34
C TYR A 502 1.78 13.40 11.10
N SER A 503 2.33 14.26 10.25
CA SER A 503 1.65 15.48 9.82
C SER A 503 0.26 15.19 9.23
N ALA A 504 0.16 14.16 8.38
CA ALA A 504 -1.14 13.75 7.84
C ALA A 504 -2.10 13.22 8.92
N VAL A 505 -1.60 12.52 9.94
CA VAL A 505 -2.40 12.08 11.09
C VAL A 505 -2.89 13.27 11.91
N MET A 506 -2.00 14.22 12.24
CA MET A 506 -2.36 15.44 12.97
C MET A 506 -3.43 16.24 12.24
N LEU A 507 -3.24 16.49 10.95
CA LEU A 507 -4.22 17.17 10.10
C LEU A 507 -5.54 16.38 9.98
N SER A 508 -5.50 15.04 10.08
CA SER A 508 -6.74 14.23 10.11
C SER A 508 -7.61 14.55 11.32
N VAL A 509 -7.02 14.82 12.49
CA VAL A 509 -7.78 15.25 13.69
C VAL A 509 -8.55 16.52 13.41
N VAL A 510 -7.86 17.54 12.86
CA VAL A 510 -8.46 18.84 12.52
C VAL A 510 -9.58 18.68 11.49
N ILE A 511 -9.28 18.03 10.37
CA ILE A 511 -10.22 17.85 9.26
C ILE A 511 -11.47 17.08 9.71
N LEU A 512 -11.34 16.05 10.53
CA LEU A 512 -12.47 15.27 11.01
C LEU A 512 -13.33 16.03 12.01
N ARG A 513 -12.79 17.01 12.73
CA ARG A 513 -13.59 17.89 13.59
C ARG A 513 -14.53 18.79 12.79
N PHE A 514 -14.13 19.18 11.56
CA PHE A 514 -14.98 19.94 10.65
C PHE A 514 -15.86 19.04 9.78
N LYS A 515 -15.33 17.98 9.19
CA LYS A 515 -16.08 17.09 8.26
C LYS A 515 -17.07 16.16 8.94
N LYS A 516 -16.80 15.76 10.18
CA LYS A 516 -17.61 14.78 10.92
C LYS A 516 -17.79 15.21 12.37
N PRO A 517 -18.42 16.38 12.63
CA PRO A 517 -18.58 16.91 14.00
C PRO A 517 -19.39 15.98 14.91
N ASN A 518 -20.39 15.28 14.35
CA ASN A 518 -21.35 14.46 15.09
C ASN A 518 -20.88 13.02 15.35
N VAL A 519 -19.65 12.62 14.90
CA VAL A 519 -19.15 11.27 15.20
C VAL A 519 -18.68 11.22 16.66
N ILE A 520 -19.12 10.18 17.38
CA ILE A 520 -18.74 9.94 18.76
C ILE A 520 -17.22 9.80 18.88
N ARG A 521 -16.62 10.57 19.77
CA ARG A 521 -15.20 10.56 20.14
C ARG A 521 -15.05 10.05 21.56
N PRO A 522 -14.80 8.75 21.77
CA PRO A 522 -14.63 8.20 23.11
C PRO A 522 -13.47 8.83 23.89
N TYR A 523 -12.45 9.28 23.19
CA TYR A 523 -11.36 10.11 23.70
C TYR A 523 -11.25 11.38 22.82
N LYS A 524 -11.03 12.54 23.46
CA LYS A 524 -10.84 13.84 22.80
C LYS A 524 -9.51 14.44 23.22
N VAL A 525 -8.65 14.76 22.25
CA VAL A 525 -7.40 15.49 22.52
C VAL A 525 -7.70 16.95 22.89
N ILE A 526 -6.95 17.46 23.84
CA ILE A 526 -6.98 18.88 24.22
C ILE A 526 -6.50 19.75 23.06
N PHE A 527 -7.04 20.97 22.93
CA PHE A 527 -6.72 21.89 21.83
C PHE A 527 -6.78 21.27 20.41
N GLY A 528 -7.58 20.25 20.20
CA GLY A 528 -7.57 19.42 18.97
C GLY A 528 -7.94 20.10 17.65
N LYS A 529 -8.18 21.43 17.61
CA LYS A 529 -8.25 22.22 16.38
C LYS A 529 -6.94 22.95 16.10
N ILE A 530 -6.32 23.51 17.11
CA ILE A 530 -5.13 24.36 17.01
C ILE A 530 -3.85 23.55 17.27
N GLY A 531 -3.83 22.76 18.34
CA GLY A 531 -2.63 22.02 18.75
C GLY A 531 -2.03 21.12 17.65
N PRO A 532 -2.84 20.31 16.92
CA PRO A 532 -2.28 19.52 15.82
C PRO A 532 -1.69 20.39 14.69
N LEU A 533 -2.23 21.59 14.43
CA LEU A 533 -1.67 22.54 13.45
C LEU A 533 -0.31 23.08 13.92
N VAL A 534 -0.22 23.47 15.19
CA VAL A 534 1.04 23.92 15.78
C VAL A 534 2.10 22.81 15.71
N THR A 535 1.72 21.56 16.04
CA THR A 535 2.62 20.41 15.94
C THR A 535 3.10 20.19 14.50
N VAL A 536 2.23 20.31 13.49
CA VAL A 536 2.61 20.18 12.08
C VAL A 536 3.55 21.31 11.66
N LEU A 537 3.27 22.55 12.05
CA LEU A 537 4.17 23.69 11.77
C LEU A 537 5.54 23.47 12.40
N PHE A 538 5.58 22.94 13.62
CA PHE A 538 6.84 22.60 14.29
C PHE A 538 7.59 21.49 13.53
N MET A 539 6.93 20.44 13.07
CA MET A 539 7.57 19.39 12.25
C MET A 539 8.12 19.93 10.94
N ILE A 540 7.40 20.85 10.28
CA ILE A 540 7.89 21.53 9.06
C ILE A 540 9.10 22.38 9.38
N PHE A 541 9.11 23.09 10.51
CA PHE A 541 10.24 23.89 10.94
C PHE A 541 11.48 23.02 11.23
N LEU A 542 11.32 21.89 11.92
CA LEU A 542 12.41 20.92 12.13
C LEU A 542 12.98 20.40 10.81
N LEU A 543 12.12 20.10 9.84
CA LEU A 543 12.56 19.68 8.50
C LEU A 543 13.32 20.79 7.77
N TYR A 544 12.89 22.05 7.91
CA TYR A 544 13.61 23.20 7.39
C TYR A 544 15.02 23.32 8.00
N MET A 545 15.14 23.18 9.33
CA MET A 545 16.42 23.16 10.02
C MET A 545 17.34 22.06 9.51
N PHE A 546 16.82 20.86 9.33
CA PHE A 546 17.57 19.74 8.76
C PHE A 546 18.13 20.05 7.36
N ILE A 547 17.31 20.66 6.50
CA ILE A 547 17.72 21.03 5.14
C ILE A 547 18.84 22.09 5.16
N HIS A 548 18.78 23.01 6.09
CA HIS A 548 19.74 24.11 6.19
C HIS A 548 21.09 23.65 6.77
N GLU A 549 21.07 22.78 7.78
CA GLU A 549 22.25 22.39 8.52
C GLU A 549 22.96 21.13 7.97
N THR A 550 22.29 20.33 7.14
CA THR A 550 22.85 19.07 6.66
C THR A 550 23.16 19.10 5.17
N HIS A 551 24.42 19.02 4.79
CA HIS A 551 24.86 19.12 3.37
C HIS A 551 24.22 18.04 2.45
N SER A 552 23.98 16.82 2.96
CA SER A 552 23.35 15.72 2.21
C SER A 552 21.82 15.70 2.27
N ALA A 553 21.18 16.67 2.96
CA ALA A 553 19.73 16.67 3.18
C ALA A 553 18.91 16.59 1.88
N TRP A 554 19.32 17.34 0.86
CA TRP A 554 18.60 17.33 -0.44
C TRP A 554 18.61 15.98 -1.14
N ASP A 555 19.72 15.22 -1.08
CA ASP A 555 19.81 13.91 -1.71
C ASP A 555 18.95 12.89 -0.95
N LEU A 556 18.96 12.94 0.38
CA LEU A 556 18.11 12.13 1.24
C LEU A 556 16.62 12.43 1.02
N LEU A 557 16.24 13.70 0.93
CA LEU A 557 14.87 14.12 0.64
C LEU A 557 14.43 13.72 -0.77
N ARG A 558 15.31 13.71 -1.76
CA ARG A 558 15.02 13.20 -3.11
C ARG A 558 14.68 11.72 -3.06
N VAL A 559 15.48 10.91 -2.35
CA VAL A 559 15.21 9.47 -2.22
C VAL A 559 13.90 9.23 -1.48
N SER A 560 13.71 9.85 -0.31
CA SER A 560 12.48 9.71 0.48
C SER A 560 11.25 10.20 -0.29
N GLY A 561 11.34 11.37 -0.93
CA GLY A 561 10.29 11.93 -1.78
C GLY A 561 9.98 11.06 -3.00
N GLY A 562 11.00 10.45 -3.61
CA GLY A 562 10.85 9.49 -4.70
C GLY A 562 10.11 8.23 -4.28
N LEU A 563 10.45 7.65 -3.13
CA LEU A 563 9.76 6.50 -2.56
C LEU A 563 8.28 6.79 -2.29
N MET A 564 7.97 7.98 -1.74
CA MET A 564 6.58 8.43 -1.55
C MET A 564 5.86 8.63 -2.89
N ALA A 565 6.49 9.34 -3.83
CA ALA A 565 5.90 9.68 -5.12
C ALA A 565 5.61 8.44 -5.97
N PHE A 566 6.35 7.34 -5.79
CA PHE A 566 6.05 6.04 -6.40
C PHE A 566 4.66 5.51 -6.06
N GLY A 567 4.09 5.88 -4.93
CA GLY A 567 2.71 5.58 -4.57
C GLY A 567 1.69 6.14 -5.57
N ILE A 568 1.99 7.26 -6.24
CA ILE A 568 1.07 7.88 -7.19
C ILE A 568 0.85 7.00 -8.44
N PRO A 569 1.90 6.60 -9.19
CA PRO A 569 1.72 5.68 -10.32
C PRO A 569 1.18 4.31 -9.88
N ALA A 570 1.58 3.80 -8.71
CA ALA A 570 1.05 2.56 -8.16
C ALA A 570 -0.47 2.66 -7.94
N TYR A 571 -0.98 3.76 -7.39
CA TYR A 571 -2.42 4.00 -7.24
C TYR A 571 -3.15 3.92 -8.57
N PHE A 572 -2.65 4.62 -9.60
CA PHE A 572 -3.29 4.64 -10.91
C PHE A 572 -3.22 3.28 -11.61
N ALA A 573 -2.12 2.55 -11.48
CA ALA A 573 -2.00 1.19 -11.99
C ALA A 573 -3.06 0.27 -11.38
N ILE A 574 -3.25 0.34 -10.06
CA ILE A 574 -4.24 -0.47 -9.34
C ILE A 574 -5.67 -0.08 -9.72
N GLU A 575 -5.96 1.23 -9.82
CA GLU A 575 -7.28 1.70 -10.27
C GLU A 575 -7.61 1.20 -11.68
N LEU A 576 -6.63 1.13 -12.59
CA LEU A 576 -6.82 0.54 -13.93
C LEU A 576 -7.22 -0.94 -13.87
N PHE A 577 -6.64 -1.73 -12.99
CA PHE A 577 -7.01 -3.14 -12.82
C PHE A 577 -8.47 -3.32 -12.38
N TYR A 578 -9.03 -2.35 -11.65
CA TYR A 578 -10.40 -2.37 -11.15
C TYR A 578 -11.38 -1.56 -12.01
N ASP A 579 -10.91 -0.78 -13.01
CA ASP A 579 -11.75 -0.02 -13.91
C ASP A 579 -12.53 -0.92 -14.85
N LYS A 580 -13.87 -0.79 -14.81
CA LYS A 580 -14.77 -1.62 -15.61
C LYS A 580 -14.57 -1.40 -17.13
N LYS A 581 -14.36 -0.15 -17.55
CA LYS A 581 -14.19 0.21 -18.96
C LYS A 581 -12.89 -0.38 -19.50
N TYR A 582 -11.80 -0.24 -18.73
CA TYR A 582 -10.50 -0.80 -19.09
C TYR A 582 -10.53 -2.33 -19.17
N VAL A 583 -11.15 -3.00 -18.18
CA VAL A 583 -11.35 -4.45 -18.20
C VAL A 583 -12.14 -4.90 -19.43
N THR A 584 -13.20 -4.14 -19.80
CA THR A 584 -14.01 -4.46 -20.99
C THR A 584 -13.21 -4.29 -22.28
N LEU A 585 -12.43 -3.19 -22.41
CA LEU A 585 -11.56 -2.96 -23.57
C LEU A 585 -10.51 -4.08 -23.72
N ARG A 586 -9.88 -4.48 -22.63
CA ARG A 586 -8.92 -5.59 -22.61
C ARG A 586 -9.57 -6.90 -23.03
N ARG A 587 -10.80 -7.19 -22.57
CA ARG A 587 -11.54 -8.37 -23.00
C ARG A 587 -11.86 -8.34 -24.50
N ASN A 588 -12.27 -7.18 -25.01
CA ASN A 588 -12.53 -7.02 -26.44
C ASN A 588 -11.28 -7.31 -27.29
N LEU A 589 -10.10 -6.83 -26.84
CA LEU A 589 -8.83 -7.08 -27.53
C LEU A 589 -8.46 -8.58 -27.49
N ILE A 590 -8.55 -9.21 -26.32
CA ILE A 590 -8.27 -10.64 -26.15
C ILE A 590 -9.23 -11.49 -27.02
N ALA A 591 -10.49 -11.09 -27.11
CA ALA A 591 -11.46 -11.77 -27.96
C ALA A 591 -11.05 -11.72 -29.45
N LYS A 592 -10.63 -10.54 -29.95
CA LYS A 592 -10.15 -10.38 -31.34
C LYS A 592 -8.89 -11.22 -31.62
N LEU A 593 -7.91 -11.17 -30.71
CA LEU A 593 -6.70 -11.98 -30.82
C LEU A 593 -7.02 -13.49 -30.81
N SER A 594 -7.90 -13.94 -29.90
CA SER A 594 -8.32 -15.34 -29.81
C SER A 594 -9.11 -15.78 -31.09
N HIS A 595 -9.85 -14.85 -31.68
CA HIS A 595 -10.55 -15.10 -32.97
C HIS A 595 -9.55 -15.28 -34.11
N TYR A 596 -8.55 -14.38 -34.20
CA TYR A 596 -7.49 -14.46 -35.20
C TYR A 596 -6.71 -15.78 -35.15
N TYR A 597 -6.37 -16.23 -33.92
CA TYR A 597 -5.65 -17.51 -33.75
C TYR A 597 -6.58 -18.74 -33.68
N HIS A 598 -7.86 -18.63 -33.99
CA HIS A 598 -8.86 -19.70 -33.97
C HIS A 598 -8.93 -20.53 -32.68
N LYS A 599 -8.49 -19.96 -31.53
CA LYS A 599 -8.49 -20.62 -30.20
C LYS A 599 -9.77 -20.36 -29.45
N LEU A 600 -10.44 -21.43 -28.97
CA LEU A 600 -11.56 -21.30 -28.04
C LEU A 600 -11.06 -21.02 -26.62
N PRO A 601 -11.58 -20.01 -25.93
CA PRO A 601 -11.11 -19.65 -24.58
C PRO A 601 -11.41 -20.71 -23.51
N LEU A 602 -12.41 -21.58 -23.71
CA LEU A 602 -12.79 -22.64 -22.78
C LEU A 602 -12.16 -23.98 -23.19
N PRO A 603 -11.20 -24.52 -22.42
CA PRO A 603 -10.60 -25.83 -22.72
C PRO A 603 -11.60 -26.97 -22.63
N LYS A 604 -11.47 -27.98 -23.52
CA LYS A 604 -12.36 -29.16 -23.55
C LYS A 604 -12.49 -29.89 -22.20
N PRO A 605 -11.38 -30.13 -21.42
CA PRO A 605 -11.50 -30.78 -20.11
C PRO A 605 -12.31 -29.97 -19.09
N THR A 606 -12.24 -28.63 -19.15
CA THR A 606 -13.05 -27.76 -18.27
C THR A 606 -14.51 -27.75 -18.70
N PHE A 607 -14.78 -27.72 -20.00
CA PHE A 607 -16.13 -27.82 -20.54
C PHE A 607 -16.80 -29.14 -20.11
N ASN A 608 -16.15 -30.30 -20.32
CA ASN A 608 -16.67 -31.61 -19.93
C ASN A 608 -16.97 -31.68 -18.44
N ARG A 609 -16.13 -31.06 -17.61
CA ARG A 609 -16.36 -30.99 -16.16
C ARG A 609 -17.57 -30.13 -15.80
N ILE A 610 -17.76 -28.98 -16.46
CA ILE A 610 -18.96 -28.16 -16.25
C ILE A 610 -20.19 -28.96 -16.67
N LEU A 611 -20.12 -29.63 -17.81
CA LEU A 611 -21.21 -30.44 -18.32
C LEU A 611 -21.58 -31.57 -17.37
N SER A 612 -20.60 -32.25 -16.75
CA SER A 612 -20.87 -33.32 -15.75
C SER A 612 -21.60 -32.82 -14.49
N TYR A 613 -21.50 -31.51 -14.18
CA TYR A 613 -22.17 -30.92 -13.01
C TYR A 613 -23.61 -30.48 -13.31
N VAL A 614 -23.90 -30.07 -14.53
CA VAL A 614 -25.21 -29.52 -14.90
C VAL A 614 -25.99 -30.35 -15.90
N GLY A 615 -25.37 -31.30 -16.58
CA GLY A 615 -26.01 -32.21 -17.54
C GLY A 615 -26.71 -33.41 -16.86
N PRO A 616 -27.20 -34.37 -17.67
CA PRO A 616 -27.36 -34.27 -19.12
C PRO A 616 -28.44 -33.27 -19.56
N PHE A 617 -28.29 -32.75 -20.77
CA PHE A 617 -29.28 -31.83 -21.37
C PHE A 617 -30.27 -32.63 -22.24
N LYS A 618 -31.53 -32.16 -22.25
CA LYS A 618 -32.61 -32.73 -23.07
C LYS A 618 -33.00 -31.70 -24.16
N LYS A 619 -33.72 -32.14 -25.22
CA LYS A 619 -34.30 -31.26 -26.25
C LYS A 619 -35.22 -30.15 -25.66
N THR A 620 -35.68 -30.31 -24.43
CA THR A 620 -36.54 -29.36 -23.70
C THR A 620 -35.75 -28.37 -22.83
N THR A 621 -34.42 -28.55 -22.65
CA THR A 621 -33.59 -27.79 -21.70
C THR A 621 -33.33 -26.36 -22.19
N ARG A 622 -33.66 -25.36 -21.36
CA ARG A 622 -33.31 -23.93 -21.55
C ARG A 622 -32.07 -23.57 -20.73
N ILE A 623 -31.09 -22.94 -21.35
CA ILE A 623 -29.77 -22.66 -20.75
C ILE A 623 -29.51 -21.15 -20.79
N LEU A 624 -29.02 -20.58 -19.68
CA LEU A 624 -28.41 -19.24 -19.68
C LEU A 624 -26.91 -19.34 -19.44
N ALA A 625 -26.13 -18.99 -20.48
CA ALA A 625 -24.69 -18.90 -20.43
C ALA A 625 -24.25 -17.44 -20.14
N TYR A 626 -23.78 -17.20 -18.91
CA TYR A 626 -23.48 -15.87 -18.43
C TYR A 626 -21.97 -15.60 -18.45
N ASN A 627 -21.54 -14.56 -19.18
CA ASN A 627 -20.20 -14.00 -19.20
C ASN A 627 -19.09 -14.95 -19.70
N PHE A 628 -19.40 -15.94 -20.54
CA PHE A 628 -18.39 -16.74 -21.25
C PHE A 628 -17.85 -15.98 -22.45
N SER A 629 -16.52 -15.90 -22.55
CA SER A 629 -15.84 -15.20 -23.65
C SER A 629 -16.23 -15.82 -25.00
N MET A 630 -16.63 -14.97 -25.94
CA MET A 630 -17.10 -15.34 -27.30
C MET A 630 -18.17 -16.46 -27.29
N GLY A 631 -18.95 -16.58 -26.23
CA GLY A 631 -19.92 -17.69 -26.08
C GLY A 631 -19.29 -19.09 -26.14
N SER A 632 -18.05 -19.24 -25.67
CA SER A 632 -17.23 -20.44 -25.85
C SER A 632 -17.87 -21.73 -25.29
N PHE A 633 -18.73 -21.62 -24.28
CA PHE A 633 -19.51 -22.76 -23.79
C PHE A 633 -20.55 -23.19 -24.83
N THR A 634 -21.33 -22.23 -25.36
CA THR A 634 -22.36 -22.50 -26.37
C THR A 634 -21.75 -23.00 -27.68
N GLN A 635 -20.60 -22.43 -28.10
CA GLN A 635 -19.90 -22.93 -29.29
C GLN A 635 -19.54 -24.41 -29.19
N ARG A 636 -19.13 -24.88 -28.00
CA ARG A 636 -18.86 -26.31 -27.76
C ARG A 636 -20.12 -27.15 -27.76
N ILE A 637 -21.22 -26.67 -27.13
CA ILE A 637 -22.52 -27.37 -27.19
C ILE A 637 -22.94 -27.60 -28.65
N VAL A 638 -22.83 -26.57 -29.50
CA VAL A 638 -23.18 -26.66 -30.90
C VAL A 638 -22.22 -27.59 -31.66
N LYS A 639 -20.91 -27.49 -31.42
CA LYS A 639 -19.88 -28.33 -32.04
C LYS A 639 -20.05 -29.80 -31.69
N ASP A 640 -20.31 -30.10 -30.40
CA ASP A 640 -20.42 -31.46 -29.88
C ASP A 640 -21.87 -32.00 -30.03
N LYS A 641 -22.75 -31.31 -30.79
CA LYS A 641 -24.14 -31.68 -31.08
C LYS A 641 -24.98 -32.02 -29.85
N ILE A 642 -24.75 -31.38 -28.70
CA ILE A 642 -25.46 -31.60 -27.46
C ILE A 642 -26.90 -31.05 -27.58
N PRO A 643 -27.98 -31.80 -27.19
CA PRO A 643 -29.35 -31.34 -27.38
C PRO A 643 -29.72 -30.20 -26.40
N PHE A 644 -30.52 -29.22 -26.87
CA PHE A 644 -31.10 -28.15 -26.07
C PHE A 644 -32.36 -27.56 -26.79
N LYS A 645 -33.22 -26.89 -26.01
CA LYS A 645 -34.36 -26.13 -26.54
C LYS A 645 -34.01 -24.74 -26.92
N HIS A 646 -33.34 -24.01 -25.99
CA HIS A 646 -32.99 -22.60 -26.18
C HIS A 646 -31.76 -22.24 -25.32
N ILE A 647 -30.88 -21.42 -25.85
CA ILE A 647 -29.71 -20.90 -25.15
C ILE A 647 -29.69 -19.37 -25.20
N ASP A 648 -29.76 -18.74 -24.03
CA ASP A 648 -29.52 -17.33 -23.84
C ASP A 648 -28.05 -17.09 -23.51
N ILE A 649 -27.39 -16.18 -24.24
CA ILE A 649 -26.00 -15.78 -23.98
C ILE A 649 -25.98 -14.34 -23.48
N ALA A 650 -25.64 -14.15 -22.22
CA ALA A 650 -25.53 -12.84 -21.61
C ALA A 650 -24.06 -12.45 -21.43
N ASN A 651 -23.62 -11.38 -22.08
CA ASN A 651 -22.22 -10.92 -22.03
C ASN A 651 -22.11 -9.40 -21.94
N GLN A 652 -21.00 -8.89 -21.38
CA GLN A 652 -20.70 -7.46 -21.26
C GLN A 652 -19.96 -6.89 -22.45
N SER A 653 -19.33 -7.72 -23.26
CA SER A 653 -18.52 -7.35 -24.42
C SER A 653 -19.35 -7.43 -25.69
N LYS A 654 -19.56 -6.27 -26.33
CA LYS A 654 -20.21 -6.20 -27.65
C LYS A 654 -19.41 -6.97 -28.72
N GLU A 655 -18.08 -6.91 -28.65
CA GLU A 655 -17.20 -7.62 -29.60
C GLU A 655 -17.25 -9.14 -29.43
N GLU A 656 -17.30 -9.63 -28.18
CA GLU A 656 -17.43 -11.07 -27.93
C GLU A 656 -18.76 -11.62 -28.49
N ILE A 657 -19.84 -10.85 -28.34
CA ILE A 657 -21.15 -11.20 -28.90
C ILE A 657 -21.09 -11.21 -30.45
N LYS A 658 -20.41 -10.22 -31.02
CA LYS A 658 -20.27 -10.13 -32.50
C LYS A 658 -19.49 -11.33 -33.06
N ILE A 659 -18.32 -11.65 -32.50
CA ILE A 659 -17.50 -12.80 -32.87
C ILE A 659 -18.29 -14.12 -32.69
N PHE A 660 -19.11 -14.21 -31.65
CA PHE A 660 -19.97 -15.36 -31.47
C PHE A 660 -20.97 -15.52 -32.59
N LYS A 661 -21.68 -14.42 -33.00
CA LYS A 661 -22.67 -14.42 -34.08
C LYS A 661 -22.06 -14.79 -35.44
N GLU A 662 -20.81 -14.38 -35.69
CA GLU A 662 -20.05 -14.73 -36.88
C GLU A 662 -19.68 -16.22 -36.94
N LYS A 663 -19.45 -16.89 -35.82
CA LYS A 663 -19.03 -18.29 -35.70
C LYS A 663 -20.17 -19.29 -35.60
N VAL A 664 -21.30 -18.87 -35.08
CA VAL A 664 -22.48 -19.70 -34.92
C VAL A 664 -23.56 -19.12 -35.82
N SER A 665 -23.73 -19.72 -36.98
CA SER A 665 -24.81 -19.39 -37.90
C SER A 665 -26.14 -19.34 -37.17
N SER A 666 -27.00 -18.38 -37.46
CA SER A 666 -28.22 -17.99 -36.77
C SER A 666 -29.20 -19.15 -36.58
N LYS A 667 -29.00 -19.98 -35.55
CA LYS A 667 -30.03 -20.90 -35.09
C LYS A 667 -31.07 -20.09 -34.32
N LYS A 668 -32.32 -20.09 -34.71
CA LYS A 668 -33.47 -19.44 -34.04
C LYS A 668 -33.56 -19.78 -32.52
N SER A 669 -32.87 -20.83 -32.05
CA SER A 669 -32.84 -21.28 -30.67
C SER A 669 -31.72 -20.66 -29.81
N ILE A 670 -30.94 -19.70 -30.32
CA ILE A 670 -29.83 -19.04 -29.59
C ILE A 670 -30.00 -17.53 -29.64
N GLU A 671 -30.16 -16.91 -28.45
CA GLU A 671 -30.27 -15.46 -28.31
C GLU A 671 -29.09 -14.85 -27.56
N THR A 672 -28.75 -13.60 -27.87
CA THR A 672 -27.61 -12.89 -27.29
C THR A 672 -28.06 -11.59 -26.62
N HIS A 673 -27.63 -11.38 -25.36
CA HIS A 673 -28.01 -10.23 -24.54
C HIS A 673 -26.75 -9.45 -24.14
N LEU A 674 -26.71 -8.15 -24.49
CA LEU A 674 -25.64 -7.26 -24.08
C LEU A 674 -25.92 -6.72 -22.68
N LEU A 675 -25.09 -7.07 -21.69
CA LEU A 675 -25.22 -6.64 -20.33
C LEU A 675 -24.65 -5.23 -20.12
N ARG A 676 -25.49 -4.24 -19.93
CA ARG A 676 -25.07 -2.89 -19.49
C ARG A 676 -24.58 -2.87 -18.04
N THR A 677 -25.11 -3.78 -17.21
CA THR A 677 -24.76 -3.95 -15.80
C THR A 677 -24.46 -5.41 -15.50
N LEU A 678 -23.78 -5.70 -14.37
CA LEU A 678 -23.51 -7.07 -13.92
C LEU A 678 -24.73 -7.73 -13.25
N LYS A 679 -25.94 -7.32 -13.59
CA LYS A 679 -27.18 -7.96 -13.15
C LYS A 679 -27.54 -9.07 -14.11
N VAL A 680 -28.21 -10.11 -13.58
CA VAL A 680 -28.79 -11.15 -14.42
C VAL A 680 -29.91 -10.50 -15.25
N PRO A 681 -29.97 -10.71 -16.59
CA PRO A 681 -31.03 -10.14 -17.41
C PRO A 681 -32.41 -10.69 -17.02
N HIS A 682 -33.45 -9.90 -17.24
CA HIS A 682 -34.82 -10.34 -17.08
C HIS A 682 -35.22 -11.20 -18.28
N LEU A 683 -35.17 -12.51 -18.13
CA LEU A 683 -35.46 -13.51 -19.15
C LEU A 683 -36.54 -14.49 -18.64
N LYS A 684 -37.08 -15.29 -19.54
CA LYS A 684 -37.89 -16.46 -19.15
C LYS A 684 -37.07 -17.40 -18.26
N LYS A 685 -37.71 -18.09 -17.32
CA LYS A 685 -37.03 -19.02 -16.44
C LYS A 685 -36.27 -20.09 -17.23
N VAL A 686 -35.10 -20.48 -16.70
CA VAL A 686 -34.18 -21.44 -17.32
C VAL A 686 -33.97 -22.68 -16.44
N ASP A 687 -33.67 -23.80 -17.07
CA ASP A 687 -33.37 -25.06 -16.37
C ASP A 687 -31.91 -25.09 -15.91
N VAL A 688 -31.04 -24.42 -16.65
CA VAL A 688 -29.59 -24.41 -16.36
C VAL A 688 -29.02 -23.01 -16.44
N PHE A 689 -28.31 -22.60 -15.40
CA PHE A 689 -27.53 -21.37 -15.34
C PHE A 689 -26.04 -21.66 -15.24
N ILE A 690 -25.24 -21.12 -16.16
CA ILE A 690 -23.80 -21.33 -16.15
C ILE A 690 -23.11 -19.97 -16.22
N SER A 691 -22.13 -19.72 -15.35
CA SER A 691 -21.42 -18.44 -15.30
C SER A 691 -19.90 -18.60 -15.23
N PHE A 692 -19.19 -17.80 -16.03
CA PHE A 692 -17.73 -17.68 -15.96
C PHE A 692 -17.33 -16.38 -15.24
N ASN A 693 -16.62 -16.50 -14.12
CA ASN A 693 -16.18 -15.40 -13.26
C ASN A 693 -17.28 -14.42 -12.82
N GLY A 694 -18.56 -14.74 -12.96
CA GLY A 694 -19.68 -13.85 -12.61
C GLY A 694 -19.67 -13.45 -11.13
N LEU A 695 -19.44 -14.40 -10.21
CA LEU A 695 -19.31 -14.14 -8.78
C LEU A 695 -18.12 -13.24 -8.47
N GLY A 696 -16.99 -13.40 -9.17
CA GLY A 696 -15.78 -12.60 -8.99
C GLY A 696 -16.01 -11.10 -9.28
N HIS A 697 -16.86 -10.80 -10.24
CA HIS A 697 -17.15 -9.43 -10.69
C HIS A 697 -18.49 -8.87 -10.18
N ALA A 698 -19.33 -9.66 -9.52
CA ALA A 698 -20.63 -9.22 -9.00
C ALA A 698 -20.46 -8.02 -8.04
N GLN A 699 -21.38 -7.05 -8.11
CA GLN A 699 -21.36 -5.90 -7.20
C GLN A 699 -21.66 -6.32 -5.76
N ASN A 700 -22.62 -7.21 -5.60
CA ASN A 700 -22.99 -7.85 -4.34
C ASN A 700 -23.26 -9.31 -4.67
N VAL A 701 -22.47 -10.22 -4.09
CA VAL A 701 -22.55 -11.66 -4.36
C VAL A 701 -23.87 -12.24 -3.90
N GLU A 702 -24.37 -11.85 -2.72
CA GLU A 702 -25.65 -12.34 -2.19
C GLU A 702 -26.82 -11.93 -3.14
N LYS A 703 -26.87 -10.65 -3.53
CA LYS A 703 -27.90 -10.18 -4.48
C LYS A 703 -27.80 -10.87 -5.85
N PHE A 704 -26.59 -11.16 -6.30
CA PHE A 704 -26.37 -11.85 -7.57
C PHE A 704 -26.85 -13.31 -7.49
N VAL A 705 -26.56 -14.02 -6.41
CA VAL A 705 -27.05 -15.39 -6.18
C VAL A 705 -28.59 -15.41 -6.07
N ASN A 706 -29.18 -14.43 -5.40
CA ASN A 706 -30.63 -14.29 -5.35
C ASN A 706 -31.28 -14.07 -6.74
N GLN A 707 -30.67 -13.24 -7.60
CA GLN A 707 -31.12 -13.05 -8.98
C GLN A 707 -31.05 -14.36 -9.77
N VAL A 708 -29.96 -15.13 -9.62
CA VAL A 708 -29.83 -16.46 -10.26
C VAL A 708 -30.91 -17.42 -9.79
N LYS A 709 -31.20 -17.43 -8.46
CA LYS A 709 -32.30 -18.23 -7.92
C LYS A 709 -33.67 -17.86 -8.54
N LYS A 710 -33.94 -16.56 -8.74
CA LYS A 710 -35.21 -16.10 -9.32
C LYS A 710 -35.40 -16.55 -10.75
N ILE A 711 -34.32 -16.60 -11.56
CA ILE A 711 -34.40 -17.00 -12.97
C ILE A 711 -34.40 -18.52 -13.18
N LEU A 712 -33.96 -19.31 -12.20
CA LEU A 712 -33.98 -20.78 -12.27
C LEU A 712 -35.39 -21.34 -12.05
N ASN A 713 -35.75 -22.34 -12.86
CA ASN A 713 -36.91 -23.20 -12.64
C ASN A 713 -36.78 -23.94 -11.31
N SER A 714 -37.88 -24.54 -10.81
CA SER A 714 -37.83 -25.50 -9.70
C SER A 714 -36.91 -26.67 -10.09
N LYS A 715 -36.02 -27.09 -9.16
CA LYS A 715 -34.96 -28.08 -9.41
C LYS A 715 -33.96 -27.73 -10.51
N GLY A 716 -33.99 -26.47 -11.02
CA GLY A 716 -33.02 -25.96 -12.01
C GLY A 716 -31.57 -26.01 -11.49
N LYS A 717 -30.64 -26.40 -12.35
CA LYS A 717 -29.22 -26.59 -12.02
C LYS A 717 -28.39 -25.32 -12.28
N PHE A 718 -27.31 -25.14 -11.52
CA PHE A 718 -26.38 -24.04 -11.77
C PHE A 718 -24.93 -24.47 -11.62
N CYS A 719 -24.02 -23.78 -12.35
CA CYS A 719 -22.60 -23.92 -12.19
C CYS A 719 -21.89 -22.56 -12.37
N PHE A 720 -21.22 -22.11 -11.31
CA PHE A 720 -20.30 -20.97 -11.38
C PHE A 720 -18.89 -21.50 -11.51
N TYR A 721 -18.27 -21.23 -12.63
CA TYR A 721 -16.86 -21.49 -12.86
C TYR A 721 -16.05 -20.21 -12.69
N SER A 722 -15.04 -20.25 -11.85
CA SER A 722 -14.10 -19.13 -11.64
C SER A 722 -12.68 -19.63 -11.77
N ARG A 723 -11.87 -18.85 -12.50
CA ARG A 723 -10.44 -19.07 -12.63
C ARG A 723 -9.69 -17.93 -11.96
N SER A 724 -8.82 -18.24 -11.02
CA SER A 724 -7.97 -17.26 -10.35
C SER A 724 -6.49 -17.59 -10.56
N SER A 725 -5.67 -16.55 -10.74
CA SER A 725 -4.20 -16.63 -10.79
C SER A 725 -3.63 -15.74 -9.69
N PHE A 726 -2.30 -15.71 -9.54
CA PHE A 726 -1.63 -14.83 -8.57
C PHE A 726 -2.02 -13.36 -8.79
N LEU A 727 -2.07 -12.92 -10.03
CA LEU A 727 -2.47 -11.56 -10.42
C LEU A 727 -3.98 -11.43 -10.73
N ASN A 728 -4.83 -12.32 -10.20
CA ASN A 728 -6.27 -12.17 -10.40
C ASN A 728 -6.82 -11.07 -9.50
N VAL A 729 -7.12 -9.95 -10.12
CA VAL A 729 -7.63 -8.72 -9.51
C VAL A 729 -9.15 -8.62 -9.49
N SER A 730 -9.88 -9.73 -9.73
CA SER A 730 -11.35 -9.65 -9.65
C SER A 730 -11.79 -9.23 -8.24
N PRO A 731 -12.77 -8.33 -8.14
CA PRO A 731 -13.15 -7.70 -6.86
C PRO A 731 -13.48 -8.67 -5.73
N ASN A 732 -14.06 -9.83 -6.06
CA ASN A 732 -14.47 -10.82 -5.07
C ASN A 732 -13.61 -12.09 -5.11
N ALA A 733 -12.40 -12.04 -5.67
CA ALA A 733 -11.54 -13.23 -5.84
C ALA A 733 -11.28 -13.96 -4.50
N VAL A 734 -11.04 -13.20 -3.43
CA VAL A 734 -10.79 -13.76 -2.09
C VAL A 734 -12.05 -14.39 -1.51
N LEU A 735 -13.21 -13.73 -1.64
CA LEU A 735 -14.51 -14.24 -1.17
C LEU A 735 -14.88 -15.55 -1.90
N VAL A 736 -14.73 -15.59 -3.23
CA VAL A 736 -15.02 -16.78 -4.04
C VAL A 736 -14.12 -17.96 -3.68
N GLN A 737 -12.89 -17.70 -3.23
CA GLN A 737 -11.97 -18.75 -2.77
C GLN A 737 -12.28 -19.28 -1.35
N ASN A 738 -13.11 -18.60 -0.57
CA ASN A 738 -13.51 -19.01 0.77
C ASN A 738 -14.72 -19.94 0.72
N LYS A 739 -14.47 -21.27 0.83
CA LYS A 739 -15.49 -22.31 0.78
C LYS A 739 -16.63 -22.09 1.80
N LYS A 740 -16.29 -21.83 3.08
CA LYS A 740 -17.28 -21.67 4.16
C LYS A 740 -18.26 -20.53 3.87
N LYS A 741 -17.75 -19.34 3.55
CA LYS A 741 -18.58 -18.17 3.24
C LYS A 741 -19.43 -18.35 1.98
N MET A 742 -18.86 -18.99 0.95
CA MET A 742 -19.63 -19.24 -0.27
C MET A 742 -20.78 -20.21 0.01
N LEU A 743 -20.54 -21.29 0.73
CA LEU A 743 -21.60 -22.22 1.12
C LEU A 743 -22.68 -21.56 2.00
N GLU A 744 -22.30 -20.67 2.93
CA GLU A 744 -23.25 -19.88 3.75
C GLU A 744 -24.16 -19.00 2.89
N ILE A 745 -23.60 -18.28 1.89
CA ILE A 745 -24.36 -17.42 0.98
C ILE A 745 -25.41 -18.23 0.21
N PHE A 746 -25.04 -19.37 -0.35
CA PHE A 746 -25.96 -20.20 -1.13
C PHE A 746 -27.02 -20.89 -0.23
N LYS A 747 -26.63 -21.35 0.96
CA LYS A 747 -27.58 -21.95 1.94
C LYS A 747 -28.62 -20.92 2.42
N LYS A 748 -28.21 -19.65 2.68
CA LYS A 748 -29.13 -18.55 3.03
C LYS A 748 -30.19 -18.33 1.95
N GLU A 749 -29.82 -18.54 0.70
CA GLU A 749 -30.76 -18.45 -0.44
C GLU A 749 -31.52 -19.76 -0.71
N LYS A 750 -31.46 -20.75 0.21
CA LYS A 750 -32.13 -22.05 0.06
C LYS A 750 -31.77 -22.76 -1.25
N MET A 751 -30.49 -22.75 -1.62
CA MET A 751 -29.93 -23.45 -2.78
C MET A 751 -29.06 -24.62 -2.29
N ASP A 752 -29.22 -25.79 -2.88
CA ASP A 752 -28.33 -26.93 -2.67
C ASP A 752 -27.03 -26.67 -3.43
N VAL A 753 -25.86 -26.76 -2.76
CA VAL A 753 -24.60 -26.32 -3.31
C VAL A 753 -23.41 -27.18 -2.95
N THR A 754 -22.61 -27.50 -3.95
CA THR A 754 -21.31 -28.16 -3.82
C THR A 754 -20.20 -27.21 -4.26
N TYR A 755 -19.11 -27.18 -3.50
CA TYR A 755 -17.94 -26.36 -3.79
C TYR A 755 -16.73 -27.25 -4.04
N ARG A 756 -16.15 -27.17 -5.24
CA ARG A 756 -14.90 -27.86 -5.61
C ARG A 756 -13.82 -26.87 -6.00
N LYS A 757 -12.61 -27.07 -5.48
CA LYS A 757 -11.43 -26.24 -5.75
C LYS A 757 -10.30 -27.13 -6.24
N LYS A 758 -9.75 -26.83 -7.43
CA LYS A 758 -8.57 -27.48 -8.01
C LYS A 758 -7.42 -26.49 -8.08
N LYS A 759 -6.37 -26.74 -7.32
CA LYS A 759 -5.14 -25.96 -7.37
C LYS A 759 -4.22 -26.52 -8.45
N ARG A 760 -3.59 -25.61 -9.23
CA ARG A 760 -2.44 -25.87 -10.10
C ARG A 760 -1.36 -24.85 -9.75
N PHE A 761 -0.10 -25.09 -10.15
CA PHE A 761 1.04 -24.27 -9.75
C PHE A 761 0.79 -22.75 -9.89
N TYR A 762 0.28 -22.27 -11.03
CA TYR A 762 0.06 -20.85 -11.31
C TYR A 762 -1.42 -20.42 -11.32
N LYS A 763 -2.37 -21.36 -11.17
CA LYS A 763 -3.81 -21.05 -11.23
C LYS A 763 -4.65 -21.93 -10.31
N THR A 764 -5.76 -21.39 -9.87
CA THR A 764 -6.80 -22.11 -9.12
C THR A 764 -8.10 -22.07 -9.90
N GLU A 765 -8.72 -23.22 -10.11
CA GLU A 765 -10.04 -23.38 -10.69
C GLU A 765 -11.05 -23.68 -9.57
N ILE A 766 -12.18 -22.99 -9.58
CA ILE A 766 -13.24 -23.13 -8.57
C ILE A 766 -14.55 -23.38 -9.31
N PHE A 767 -15.23 -24.42 -8.88
CA PHE A 767 -16.56 -24.79 -9.36
C PHE A 767 -17.51 -24.75 -8.16
N ILE A 768 -18.57 -23.98 -8.28
CA ILE A 768 -19.66 -23.88 -7.30
C ILE A 768 -20.93 -24.27 -8.07
N TYR A 769 -21.47 -25.42 -7.79
CA TYR A 769 -22.55 -25.98 -8.55
C TYR A 769 -23.59 -26.65 -7.64
N GLY A 770 -24.77 -26.84 -8.18
CA GLY A 770 -25.88 -27.46 -7.45
C GLY A 770 -27.21 -27.21 -8.12
N ARG A 771 -28.29 -27.23 -7.32
CA ARG A 771 -29.64 -27.03 -7.80
C ARG A 771 -30.45 -26.11 -6.89
N LYS A 772 -31.48 -25.49 -7.45
CA LYS A 772 -32.52 -24.80 -6.68
C LYS A 772 -33.39 -25.85 -5.99
N LYS A 773 -33.59 -25.66 -4.69
CA LYS A 773 -34.56 -26.46 -3.92
C LYS A 773 -35.98 -26.12 -4.31
#